data_2b0ceb739a9e2e378d80979defa17efd
#
_entry.id   2b0ceb739a9e2e378d80979defa17efd
#
_cell.length_a   1.000
_cell.length_b   1.000
_cell.length_c   1.000
_cell.angle_alpha   90.00
_cell.angle_beta   90.00
_cell.angle_gamma   90.00
#
_symmetry.space_group_name_H-M   'P 1'
#
loop_
_entity.id
_entity.type
_entity.pdbx_description
1 polymer ?
#
loop_
_entity_poly.entity_id
_entity_poly.type
_entity_poly.pdbx_seq_one_letter_code
_entity_poly.pdbx_strand_id
1 'polypeptide(L)'
;VPVLALLVGLSIVEAVVGVFSGRSRRAITALATVFGTIGRLGSLRRRRARVQALRVVSDAEVHDLQVQGSARVVSFLRARRARSDARRLENRIAAAERERRARTTLAVFAFLGVVFIVGSRRLITDGVTFVGQFVPFTETWRSLGAAYRLGWWPGGFGSATPAPTGTALVGVATFFSFGNPAVVRTLAVVGLGVVGVLGMWWFARDVTKSARARAAGTLAYAMVPLPYEAIATGWWSVLASYAAAPWVLLAFSRASEVLTATAADVLRRALRLGLVVAAVAAFEPSFVLVVGVAAIAYMVATGLTTGLRSLRGLPGIVAAALVAAVVLNFPWISHYVTSDWWSLVVGADPGVGRNEGILRVLTFDSGRTTFAPAVLALYGIVAVGLVVARAERFVWVARGAVLVSVFAFLAVASDSRLFGFQLPEPGVLLTFAAAGLALGVVALFDAVENDVKGQRFGWRQPLALIAAVAVLVPALPLAINAADGRWNQPRSSIDTLLLQLSKNPDEGDYRILYLGHPDLLPAAPRTLDLGGAGVRLAYAVTDDGIATLFTQWSPKETSTVRTLENAIEHLVAGDTPRVGRLVAPLGVRYVVVPRIDGARSTRQSPKPEPEGLVDALRVQLDLRRQYESADLLIYENTAWVPTVAQLSPAAAAASTTAGMDELVLSDLRGATPAKSGFVPGRATQRLEVGPGVVTVAVPPSPRWTLAVDGRRLTSRPAFGATTGFDVPDSVTPGSRATLRYDRPFLQVAFVVGQFALWCFALFVAFGRRLRRRRSIAVRTSGDQRSVSFEAQPVGEQR
;
A
#
# COMPACT_ATOMS: atom_id res chain seq x y z
N VAL A 1 -72.84 -13.67 36.49
CA VAL A 1 -72.84 -12.69 35.36
C VAL A 1 -71.60 -11.75 35.34
N PRO A 2 -71.14 -11.21 36.48
CA PRO A 2 -70.00 -10.24 36.40
C PRO A 2 -68.67 -10.91 35.92
N VAL A 3 -68.41 -12.16 36.31
CA VAL A 3 -67.18 -12.88 35.92
C VAL A 3 -67.13 -13.19 34.40
N LEU A 4 -68.30 -13.43 33.81
CA LEU A 4 -68.41 -13.71 32.37
C LEU A 4 -68.26 -12.43 31.56
N ALA A 5 -68.76 -11.29 32.02
CA ALA A 5 -68.57 -10.00 31.44
C ALA A 5 -67.10 -9.54 31.49
N LEU A 6 -66.44 -9.86 32.61
CA LEU A 6 -65.00 -9.58 32.81
C LEU A 6 -64.12 -10.46 31.89
N LEU A 7 -64.44 -11.76 31.70
CA LEU A 7 -63.79 -12.65 30.77
C LEU A 7 -63.94 -12.21 29.30
N VAL A 8 -65.17 -11.80 28.93
CA VAL A 8 -65.40 -11.28 27.57
C VAL A 8 -64.65 -9.97 27.34
N GLY A 9 -64.68 -9.05 28.30
CA GLY A 9 -63.92 -7.81 28.24
C GLY A 9 -62.42 -8.05 28.10
N LEU A 10 -61.85 -8.96 28.87
CA LEU A 10 -60.45 -9.29 28.80
C LEU A 10 -60.07 -9.91 27.46
N SER A 11 -60.88 -10.80 26.91
CA SER A 11 -60.67 -11.45 25.62
C SER A 11 -60.74 -10.45 24.46
N ILE A 12 -61.61 -9.42 24.56
CA ILE A 12 -61.67 -8.31 23.59
C ILE A 12 -60.40 -7.44 23.67
N VAL A 13 -59.95 -7.10 24.88
CA VAL A 13 -58.69 -6.37 25.07
C VAL A 13 -57.49 -7.17 24.53
N GLU A 14 -57.47 -8.47 24.76
CA GLU A 14 -56.43 -9.36 24.25
C GLU A 14 -56.46 -9.47 22.70
N ALA A 15 -57.63 -9.49 22.11
CA ALA A 15 -57.81 -9.44 20.67
C ALA A 15 -57.32 -8.15 20.07
N VAL A 16 -57.66 -7.01 20.64
CA VAL A 16 -57.24 -5.66 20.22
C VAL A 16 -55.72 -5.53 20.33
N VAL A 17 -55.15 -5.91 21.47
CA VAL A 17 -53.71 -5.92 21.68
C VAL A 17 -52.98 -6.90 20.70
N GLY A 18 -53.61 -8.04 20.38
CA GLY A 18 -53.10 -9.00 19.40
C GLY A 18 -53.04 -8.44 17.99
N VAL A 19 -54.07 -7.69 17.57
CA VAL A 19 -54.11 -7.00 16.27
C VAL A 19 -53.02 -5.91 16.19
N PHE A 20 -52.95 -5.04 17.17
CA PHE A 20 -51.96 -3.95 17.20
C PHE A 20 -50.50 -4.41 17.38
N SER A 21 -50.30 -5.63 17.94
CA SER A 21 -48.98 -6.23 18.09
C SER A 21 -48.56 -7.15 16.93
N GLY A 22 -49.35 -7.24 15.85
CA GLY A 22 -49.06 -8.06 14.66
C GLY A 22 -49.19 -9.57 14.88
N ARG A 23 -49.87 -9.98 15.97
CA ARG A 23 -50.08 -11.40 16.35
C ARG A 23 -51.50 -11.85 16.01
N SER A 24 -51.84 -11.89 14.72
CA SER A 24 -53.17 -12.19 14.20
C SER A 24 -53.75 -13.55 14.72
N ARG A 25 -52.91 -14.59 14.84
CA ARG A 25 -53.35 -15.88 15.40
C ARG A 25 -53.87 -15.78 16.85
N ARG A 26 -53.27 -14.91 17.70
CA ARG A 26 -53.72 -14.72 19.08
C ARG A 26 -55.01 -13.90 19.15
N ALA A 27 -55.18 -12.95 18.28
CA ALA A 27 -56.41 -12.18 18.15
C ALA A 27 -57.56 -13.07 17.73
N ILE A 28 -57.36 -13.98 16.77
CA ILE A 28 -58.37 -14.93 16.30
C ILE A 28 -58.73 -15.93 17.41
N THR A 29 -57.76 -16.49 18.15
CA THR A 29 -58.04 -17.38 19.25
C THR A 29 -58.78 -16.70 20.43
N ALA A 30 -58.46 -15.42 20.72
CA ALA A 30 -59.18 -14.63 21.74
C ALA A 30 -60.65 -14.38 21.33
N LEU A 31 -60.88 -14.05 20.07
CA LEU A 31 -62.27 -13.90 19.54
C LEU A 31 -63.01 -15.22 19.49
N ALA A 32 -62.38 -16.32 19.08
CA ALA A 32 -63.01 -17.64 19.07
C ALA A 32 -63.43 -18.12 20.48
N THR A 33 -62.69 -17.79 21.53
CA THR A 33 -63.08 -18.04 22.92
C THR A 33 -64.33 -17.25 23.35
N VAL A 34 -64.48 -16.00 22.87
CA VAL A 34 -65.68 -15.18 23.12
C VAL A 34 -66.91 -15.83 22.47
N PHE A 35 -66.80 -16.18 21.17
CA PHE A 35 -67.92 -16.82 20.46
C PHE A 35 -68.25 -18.21 21.01
N GLY A 36 -67.23 -18.98 21.39
CA GLY A 36 -67.39 -20.30 22.01
C GLY A 36 -68.09 -20.24 23.39
N THR A 37 -67.84 -19.21 24.19
CA THR A 37 -68.50 -18.98 25.48
C THR A 37 -69.96 -18.47 25.30
N ILE A 38 -70.23 -17.60 24.32
CA ILE A 38 -71.58 -17.17 23.99
C ILE A 38 -72.44 -18.38 23.52
N GLY A 39 -71.90 -19.21 22.63
CA GLY A 39 -72.60 -20.42 22.14
C GLY A 39 -72.95 -21.46 23.22
N ARG A 40 -72.23 -21.47 24.34
CA ARG A 40 -72.43 -22.41 25.47
C ARG A 40 -73.25 -21.81 26.63
N LEU A 41 -73.75 -20.59 26.50
CA LEU A 41 -74.51 -19.88 27.55
C LEU A 41 -75.74 -20.64 28.02
N GLY A 42 -76.40 -21.31 27.07
CA GLY A 42 -77.62 -22.15 27.41
C GLY A 42 -77.24 -23.38 28.26
N SER A 43 -76.15 -24.04 27.96
CA SER A 43 -75.67 -25.22 28.73
C SER A 43 -75.15 -24.79 30.12
N LEU A 44 -74.48 -23.64 30.21
CA LEU A 44 -73.97 -23.04 31.45
C LEU A 44 -75.16 -22.65 32.41
N ARG A 45 -76.26 -22.09 31.88
CA ARG A 45 -77.43 -21.77 32.62
C ARG A 45 -78.06 -23.03 33.19
N ARG A 46 -78.18 -24.12 32.42
CA ARG A 46 -78.69 -25.36 32.86
C ARG A 46 -77.81 -26.02 33.95
N ARG A 47 -76.49 -25.98 33.80
CA ARG A 47 -75.60 -26.51 34.83
C ARG A 47 -75.64 -25.67 36.12
N ARG A 48 -75.74 -24.33 36.00
CA ARG A 48 -75.90 -23.42 37.12
C ARG A 48 -77.18 -23.69 37.89
N ALA A 49 -78.31 -23.88 37.22
CA ALA A 49 -79.60 -24.23 37.85
C ALA A 49 -79.50 -25.58 38.66
N ARG A 50 -78.78 -26.57 38.10
CA ARG A 50 -78.47 -27.82 38.71
C ARG A 50 -77.63 -27.74 39.99
N VAL A 51 -76.56 -26.88 39.93
CA VAL A 51 -75.66 -26.60 41.05
C VAL A 51 -76.39 -25.84 42.16
N GLN A 52 -77.23 -24.87 41.74
CA GLN A 52 -78.07 -24.11 42.72
C GLN A 52 -79.11 -24.93 43.44
N ALA A 53 -79.66 -25.98 42.80
CA ALA A 53 -80.64 -26.87 43.43
C ALA A 53 -79.98 -27.77 44.46
N LEU A 54 -78.69 -28.06 44.41
CA LEU A 54 -77.88 -28.86 45.32
C LEU A 54 -77.16 -28.07 46.40
N ARG A 55 -77.39 -26.77 46.48
CA ARG A 55 -76.63 -25.83 47.27
C ARG A 55 -77.15 -25.75 48.73
N VAL A 56 -76.25 -25.98 49.71
CA VAL A 56 -76.49 -25.92 51.16
C VAL A 56 -75.91 -24.70 51.81
N VAL A 57 -74.89 -24.00 51.17
CA VAL A 57 -74.14 -22.88 51.74
C VAL A 57 -74.30 -21.60 50.89
N SER A 58 -74.27 -20.43 51.46
CA SER A 58 -74.47 -19.12 50.76
C SER A 58 -73.24 -18.70 49.90
N ASP A 59 -73.44 -17.91 48.79
CA ASP A 59 -72.37 -17.38 47.94
C ASP A 59 -71.42 -16.50 48.73
N ALA A 60 -71.85 -15.87 49.81
CA ALA A 60 -71.01 -15.04 50.64
C ALA A 60 -69.96 -15.86 51.40
N GLU A 61 -70.29 -16.97 51.97
CA GLU A 61 -69.36 -17.80 52.70
C GLU A 61 -68.34 -18.53 51.82
N VAL A 62 -68.71 -18.82 50.57
CA VAL A 62 -67.76 -19.40 49.58
C VAL A 62 -66.85 -18.25 48.97
N HIS A 63 -67.31 -17.02 48.98
CA HIS A 63 -66.51 -15.88 48.41
C HIS A 63 -65.33 -15.50 49.30
N ASP A 64 -65.52 -15.62 50.65
CA ASP A 64 -64.44 -15.39 51.61
C ASP A 64 -63.31 -16.44 51.54
N LEU A 65 -63.57 -17.62 51.00
CA LEU A 65 -62.58 -18.69 50.76
C LEU A 65 -61.94 -18.62 49.39
N GLN A 66 -62.35 -17.71 48.51
CA GLN A 66 -61.80 -17.49 47.17
C GLN A 66 -60.76 -16.35 47.18
N VAL A 67 -59.57 -16.62 46.65
CA VAL A 67 -58.59 -15.57 46.41
C VAL A 67 -59.19 -14.49 45.53
N GLN A 68 -59.34 -13.30 46.06
CA GLN A 68 -59.85 -12.16 45.32
C GLN A 68 -58.90 -11.78 44.16
N GLY A 69 -59.47 -11.75 42.95
CA GLY A 69 -58.73 -11.40 41.72
C GLY A 69 -58.43 -12.56 40.80
N SER A 70 -58.47 -12.37 39.51
CA SER A 70 -58.12 -13.40 38.53
C SER A 70 -56.60 -13.69 38.58
N ALA A 71 -56.24 -14.82 39.18
CA ALA A 71 -54.84 -15.29 39.23
C ALA A 71 -54.18 -15.29 37.84
N ARG A 72 -54.95 -15.51 36.76
CA ARG A 72 -54.51 -15.41 35.38
C ARG A 72 -54.14 -13.96 34.97
N VAL A 73 -54.92 -12.95 35.42
CA VAL A 73 -54.60 -11.55 35.09
C VAL A 73 -53.35 -11.10 35.82
N VAL A 74 -53.21 -11.47 37.08
CA VAL A 74 -52.02 -11.12 37.87
C VAL A 74 -50.80 -11.82 37.34
N SER A 75 -50.88 -13.09 37.00
CA SER A 75 -49.75 -13.88 36.42
C SER A 75 -49.40 -13.34 35.01
N PHE A 76 -50.40 -12.98 34.19
CA PHE A 76 -50.14 -12.38 32.86
C PHE A 76 -49.43 -11.01 32.96
N LEU A 77 -49.92 -10.16 33.87
CA LEU A 77 -49.30 -8.83 34.09
C LEU A 77 -47.89 -8.95 34.68
N ARG A 78 -47.68 -9.90 35.64
CA ARG A 78 -46.36 -10.18 36.17
C ARG A 78 -45.40 -10.73 35.08
N ALA A 79 -45.84 -11.71 34.28
CA ALA A 79 -45.04 -12.23 33.16
C ALA A 79 -44.78 -11.23 32.06
N ARG A 80 -45.71 -10.25 31.84
CA ARG A 80 -45.51 -9.15 30.89
C ARG A 80 -44.49 -8.14 31.42
N ARG A 81 -44.58 -7.74 32.71
CA ARG A 81 -43.60 -6.86 33.36
C ARG A 81 -42.22 -7.51 33.40
N ALA A 82 -42.10 -8.77 33.86
CA ALA A 82 -40.84 -9.47 33.88
C ALA A 82 -40.16 -9.56 32.49
N ARG A 83 -40.93 -9.81 31.42
CA ARG A 83 -40.41 -9.82 30.03
C ARG A 83 -40.02 -8.43 29.54
N SER A 84 -40.74 -7.37 29.93
CA SER A 84 -40.38 -6.00 29.59
C SER A 84 -39.13 -5.56 30.32
N ASP A 85 -38.98 -5.92 31.57
CA ASP A 85 -37.83 -5.58 32.40
C ASP A 85 -36.57 -6.33 31.98
N ALA A 86 -36.72 -7.64 31.63
CA ALA A 86 -35.64 -8.43 31.04
C ALA A 86 -35.12 -7.79 29.71
N ARG A 87 -36.03 -7.39 28.81
CA ARG A 87 -35.67 -6.72 27.56
C ARG A 87 -35.04 -5.34 27.80
N ARG A 88 -35.53 -4.58 28.80
CA ARG A 88 -34.94 -3.29 29.18
C ARG A 88 -33.52 -3.50 29.74
N LEU A 89 -33.32 -4.55 30.56
CA LEU A 89 -32.02 -4.90 31.10
C LEU A 89 -31.06 -5.32 29.97
N GLU A 90 -31.50 -6.22 29.08
CA GLU A 90 -30.72 -6.64 27.90
C GLU A 90 -30.34 -5.43 27.02
N ASN A 91 -31.30 -4.52 26.76
CA ASN A 91 -31.02 -3.31 25.99
C ASN A 91 -30.06 -2.35 26.70
N ARG A 92 -30.14 -2.22 28.02
CA ARG A 92 -29.18 -1.42 28.82
C ARG A 92 -27.78 -2.04 28.82
N ILE A 93 -27.67 -3.36 29.00
CA ILE A 93 -26.39 -4.07 28.92
C ILE A 93 -25.78 -3.90 27.51
N ALA A 94 -26.59 -4.12 26.46
CA ALA A 94 -26.15 -3.94 25.09
C ALA A 94 -25.77 -2.50 24.76
N ALA A 95 -26.43 -1.50 25.35
CA ALA A 95 -26.09 -0.10 25.20
C ALA A 95 -24.77 0.25 25.93
N ALA A 96 -24.62 -0.20 27.17
CA ALA A 96 -23.39 -0.02 27.95
C ALA A 96 -22.16 -0.68 27.28
N GLU A 97 -22.34 -1.89 26.72
CA GLU A 97 -21.28 -2.54 25.95
C GLU A 97 -20.92 -1.78 24.67
N ARG A 98 -21.93 -1.25 23.94
CA ARG A 98 -21.67 -0.42 22.75
C ARG A 98 -20.92 0.86 23.12
N GLU A 99 -21.31 1.51 24.17
CA GLU A 99 -20.66 2.72 24.67
C GLU A 99 -19.22 2.43 25.09
N ARG A 100 -18.98 1.33 25.84
CA ARG A 100 -17.62 0.92 26.22
C ARG A 100 -16.74 0.60 25.02
N ARG A 101 -17.32 -0.09 24.02
CA ARG A 101 -16.62 -0.38 22.74
C ARG A 101 -16.30 0.92 21.98
N ALA A 102 -17.24 1.86 21.95
CA ALA A 102 -17.04 3.17 21.32
C ALA A 102 -15.93 3.98 22.02
N ARG A 103 -15.94 4.04 23.36
CA ARG A 103 -14.92 4.73 24.16
C ARG A 103 -13.53 4.13 23.94
N THR A 104 -13.39 2.79 23.95
CA THR A 104 -12.10 2.12 23.69
C THR A 104 -11.60 2.43 22.27
N THR A 105 -12.48 2.38 21.27
CA THR A 105 -12.14 2.71 19.89
C THR A 105 -11.69 4.16 19.76
N LEU A 106 -12.46 5.09 20.35
CA LEU A 106 -12.14 6.52 20.31
C LEU A 106 -10.79 6.81 20.98
N ALA A 107 -10.53 6.23 22.17
CA ALA A 107 -9.28 6.43 22.90
C ALA A 107 -8.05 5.96 22.08
N VAL A 108 -8.12 4.80 21.43
CA VAL A 108 -7.02 4.29 20.59
C VAL A 108 -6.78 5.19 19.38
N PHE A 109 -7.84 5.56 18.64
CA PHE A 109 -7.66 6.43 17.49
C PHE A 109 -7.28 7.87 17.86
N ALA A 110 -7.73 8.38 19.00
CA ALA A 110 -7.28 9.67 19.51
C ALA A 110 -5.78 9.63 19.88
N PHE A 111 -5.34 8.59 20.58
CA PHE A 111 -3.93 8.42 20.93
C PHE A 111 -3.07 8.31 19.66
N LEU A 112 -3.41 7.42 18.75
CA LEU A 112 -2.68 7.25 17.49
C LEU A 112 -2.70 8.52 16.64
N GLY A 113 -3.84 9.20 16.57
CA GLY A 113 -3.97 10.48 15.87
C GLY A 113 -3.03 11.54 16.43
N VAL A 114 -2.96 11.67 17.76
CA VAL A 114 -2.03 12.61 18.43
C VAL A 114 -0.58 12.24 18.10
N VAL A 115 -0.20 10.97 18.25
CA VAL A 115 1.16 10.51 17.96
C VAL A 115 1.55 10.77 16.51
N PHE A 116 0.65 10.45 15.55
CA PHE A 116 0.90 10.70 14.12
C PHE A 116 0.99 12.19 13.79
N ILE A 117 0.11 13.03 14.35
CA ILE A 117 0.16 14.48 14.14
C ILE A 117 1.45 15.06 14.72
N VAL A 118 1.79 14.71 15.96
CA VAL A 118 3.02 15.18 16.62
C VAL A 118 4.26 14.71 15.85
N GLY A 119 4.33 13.44 15.50
CA GLY A 119 5.47 12.85 14.80
C GLY A 119 5.63 13.32 13.35
N SER A 120 4.56 13.78 12.71
CA SER A 120 4.58 14.24 11.32
C SER A 120 4.47 15.76 11.16
N ARG A 121 4.39 16.53 12.26
CA ARG A 121 4.11 17.97 12.20
C ARG A 121 5.04 18.75 11.27
N ARG A 122 6.35 18.47 11.34
CA ARG A 122 7.34 19.13 10.48
C ARG A 122 7.36 18.59 9.05
N LEU A 123 6.96 17.34 8.82
CA LEU A 123 6.77 16.83 7.46
C LEU A 123 5.59 17.52 6.77
N ILE A 124 4.58 17.94 7.54
CA ILE A 124 3.41 18.65 7.03
C ILE A 124 3.72 20.13 6.81
N THR A 125 4.47 20.79 7.72
CA THR A 125 4.77 22.23 7.65
C THR A 125 5.94 22.54 6.72
N ASP A 126 7.07 21.81 6.84
CA ASP A 126 8.32 22.09 6.12
C ASP A 126 8.44 21.24 4.84
N GLY A 127 7.54 20.26 4.69
CA GLY A 127 7.54 19.29 3.59
C GLY A 127 8.44 18.07 3.83
N VAL A 128 8.27 17.07 2.97
CA VAL A 128 9.05 15.83 2.97
C VAL A 128 10.41 16.10 2.30
N THR A 129 11.50 15.72 2.95
CA THR A 129 12.85 15.85 2.38
C THR A 129 13.05 14.85 1.25
N PHE A 130 13.83 15.21 0.24
CA PHE A 130 14.23 14.29 -0.80
C PHE A 130 15.31 13.35 -0.27
N VAL A 131 14.92 12.09 -0.04
CA VAL A 131 15.81 11.02 0.39
C VAL A 131 15.32 9.74 -0.26
N GLY A 132 16.21 8.97 -0.84
CA GLY A 132 15.88 7.69 -1.46
C GLY A 132 14.76 7.79 -2.49
N GLN A 133 13.65 7.12 -2.25
CA GLN A 133 12.47 7.09 -3.14
C GLN A 133 11.52 8.29 -2.93
N PHE A 134 11.77 9.17 -1.96
CA PHE A 134 10.93 10.35 -1.74
C PHE A 134 11.27 11.50 -2.69
N VAL A 135 11.23 11.23 -3.98
CA VAL A 135 11.47 12.24 -5.02
C VAL A 135 10.47 13.40 -4.94
N PRO A 136 10.86 14.62 -5.36
CA PRO A 136 9.94 15.73 -5.50
C PRO A 136 8.85 15.42 -6.53
N PHE A 137 7.61 15.82 -6.25
CA PHE A 137 6.52 15.81 -7.23
C PHE A 137 6.39 17.23 -7.81
N THR A 138 7.06 17.47 -8.92
CA THR A 138 7.06 18.76 -9.61
C THR A 138 6.03 18.82 -10.73
N GLU A 139 5.58 17.67 -11.21
CA GLU A 139 4.69 17.52 -12.34
C GLU A 139 3.24 17.74 -11.96
N THR A 140 2.52 18.43 -12.83
CA THR A 140 1.07 18.61 -12.72
C THR A 140 0.34 17.36 -13.22
N TRP A 141 -0.93 17.18 -12.83
CA TRP A 141 -1.75 16.07 -13.33
C TRP A 141 -1.90 16.09 -14.86
N ARG A 142 -1.84 17.29 -15.48
CA ARG A 142 -1.90 17.45 -16.95
C ARG A 142 -0.62 16.97 -17.62
N SER A 143 0.55 17.33 -17.06
CA SER A 143 1.85 16.88 -17.60
C SER A 143 2.04 15.37 -17.41
N LEU A 144 1.69 14.81 -16.24
CA LEU A 144 1.71 13.37 -15.99
C LEU A 144 0.80 12.61 -16.96
N GLY A 145 -0.43 13.10 -17.15
CA GLY A 145 -1.38 12.51 -18.10
C GLY A 145 -0.94 12.65 -19.56
N ALA A 146 -0.25 13.72 -19.92
CA ALA A 146 0.32 13.90 -21.26
C ALA A 146 1.49 12.93 -21.50
N ALA A 147 2.44 12.83 -20.56
CA ALA A 147 3.56 11.89 -20.63
C ALA A 147 3.08 10.43 -20.69
N TYR A 148 2.08 10.07 -19.87
CA TYR A 148 1.51 8.72 -19.87
C TYR A 148 0.92 8.29 -21.22
N ARG A 149 0.29 9.24 -21.93
CA ARG A 149 -0.30 9.01 -23.25
C ARG A 149 0.69 9.08 -24.40
N LEU A 150 1.91 9.58 -24.15
CA LEU A 150 2.89 9.83 -25.20
C LEU A 150 3.50 8.53 -25.76
N GLY A 151 3.62 7.48 -24.94
CA GLY A 151 4.37 6.28 -25.32
C GLY A 151 5.89 6.50 -25.34
N TRP A 152 6.32 7.51 -24.62
CA TRP A 152 7.71 7.83 -24.33
C TRP A 152 7.86 7.99 -22.84
N TRP A 153 8.70 7.17 -22.23
CA TRP A 153 9.04 7.29 -20.82
C TRP A 153 10.21 8.24 -20.64
N PRO A 154 10.04 9.35 -19.94
CA PRO A 154 11.07 10.40 -19.88
C PRO A 154 12.12 10.20 -18.80
N GLY A 155 12.08 9.13 -17.98
CA GLY A 155 13.09 8.89 -16.94
C GLY A 155 14.47 8.55 -17.49
N GLY A 156 15.53 8.99 -16.84
CA GLY A 156 16.91 8.82 -17.30
C GLY A 156 17.16 9.49 -18.65
N PHE A 157 17.59 8.71 -19.64
CA PHE A 157 17.75 9.22 -21.01
C PHE A 157 16.45 9.21 -21.82
N GLY A 158 15.38 8.64 -21.26
CA GLY A 158 14.16 8.39 -21.98
C GLY A 158 14.16 7.05 -22.74
N SER A 159 12.98 6.55 -23.03
CA SER A 159 12.79 5.34 -23.85
C SER A 159 11.45 5.32 -24.55
N ALA A 160 11.40 4.66 -25.72
CA ALA A 160 10.17 4.48 -26.51
C ALA A 160 9.30 3.35 -25.93
N THR A 161 8.97 3.41 -24.64
CA THR A 161 8.19 2.44 -23.88
C THR A 161 7.03 3.11 -23.15
N PRO A 162 5.97 2.38 -22.79
CA PRO A 162 4.90 2.91 -21.94
C PRO A 162 5.42 3.41 -20.61
N ALA A 163 4.92 4.56 -20.17
CA ALA A 163 5.24 5.08 -18.85
C ALA A 163 4.66 4.19 -17.73
N PRO A 164 5.29 4.16 -16.55
CA PRO A 164 4.83 3.37 -15.40
C PRO A 164 3.40 3.71 -14.97
N THR A 165 2.60 2.68 -14.62
CA THR A 165 1.21 2.87 -14.15
C THR A 165 1.14 3.78 -12.91
N GLY A 166 2.19 3.76 -12.06
CA GLY A 166 2.29 4.62 -10.89
C GLY A 166 2.20 6.12 -11.22
N THR A 167 2.72 6.55 -12.39
CA THR A 167 2.62 7.95 -12.83
C THR A 167 1.17 8.36 -13.10
N ALA A 168 0.36 7.45 -13.67
CA ALA A 168 -1.08 7.68 -13.87
C ALA A 168 -1.83 7.76 -12.53
N LEU A 169 -1.50 6.88 -11.56
CA LEU A 169 -2.11 6.90 -10.24
C LEU A 169 -1.80 8.20 -9.48
N VAL A 170 -0.54 8.68 -9.52
CA VAL A 170 -0.17 9.98 -8.95
C VAL A 170 -0.88 11.12 -9.69
N GLY A 171 -0.99 11.06 -11.02
CA GLY A 171 -1.74 12.04 -11.81
C GLY A 171 -3.21 12.15 -11.38
N VAL A 172 -3.88 11.02 -11.18
CA VAL A 172 -5.24 10.95 -10.65
C VAL A 172 -5.32 11.51 -9.22
N ALA A 173 -4.36 11.15 -8.34
CA ALA A 173 -4.31 11.68 -6.98
C ALA A 173 -4.10 13.20 -6.97
N THR A 174 -3.21 13.72 -7.84
CA THR A 174 -2.96 15.16 -8.00
C THR A 174 -4.20 15.90 -8.52
N PHE A 175 -4.97 15.29 -9.43
CA PHE A 175 -6.24 15.85 -9.87
C PHE A 175 -7.23 16.02 -8.70
N PHE A 176 -7.40 14.98 -7.87
CA PHE A 176 -8.30 15.03 -6.71
C PHE A 176 -7.80 15.91 -5.56
N SER A 177 -6.52 16.25 -5.53
CA SER A 177 -5.93 17.23 -4.59
C SER A 177 -5.93 18.66 -5.13
N PHE A 178 -6.86 18.98 -6.05
CA PHE A 178 -6.98 20.30 -6.68
C PHE A 178 -5.70 20.77 -7.40
N GLY A 179 -4.92 19.82 -7.92
CA GLY A 179 -3.70 20.11 -8.67
C GLY A 179 -2.46 20.39 -7.82
N ASN A 180 -2.51 20.14 -6.51
CA ASN A 180 -1.37 20.36 -5.62
C ASN A 180 -0.54 19.07 -5.45
N PRO A 181 0.63 18.93 -6.12
CA PRO A 181 1.46 17.72 -6.04
C PRO A 181 2.15 17.57 -4.67
N ALA A 182 2.45 18.66 -3.95
CA ALA A 182 3.08 18.62 -2.64
C ALA A 182 2.15 17.97 -1.60
N VAL A 183 0.84 18.25 -1.67
CA VAL A 183 -0.17 17.59 -0.82
C VAL A 183 -0.21 16.09 -1.10
N VAL A 184 -0.18 15.69 -2.38
CA VAL A 184 -0.16 14.26 -2.76
C VAL A 184 1.08 13.57 -2.22
N ARG A 185 2.26 14.20 -2.34
CA ARG A 185 3.52 13.67 -1.81
C ARG A 185 3.47 13.50 -0.29
N THR A 186 3.00 14.51 0.44
CA THR A 186 2.85 14.42 1.90
C THR A 186 1.87 13.33 2.31
N LEU A 187 0.72 13.21 1.62
CA LEU A 187 -0.25 12.13 1.86
C LEU A 187 0.29 10.76 1.48
N ALA A 188 1.11 10.65 0.43
CA ALA A 188 1.76 9.40 0.03
C ALA A 188 2.85 8.95 1.02
N VAL A 189 3.36 9.82 1.87
CA VAL A 189 4.32 9.47 2.93
C VAL A 189 3.60 9.26 4.26
N VAL A 190 2.92 10.28 4.78
CA VAL A 190 2.27 10.23 6.10
C VAL A 190 0.97 9.41 6.06
N GLY A 191 0.15 9.57 5.02
CA GLY A 191 -1.15 8.92 4.92
C GLY A 191 -1.09 7.40 4.80
N LEU A 192 -0.04 6.83 4.16
CA LEU A 192 0.11 5.38 4.02
C LEU A 192 0.24 4.68 5.38
N GLY A 193 0.95 5.26 6.35
CA GLY A 193 0.99 4.74 7.71
C GLY A 193 -0.40 4.63 8.34
N VAL A 194 -1.22 5.67 8.18
CA VAL A 194 -2.61 5.69 8.67
C VAL A 194 -3.47 4.63 7.97
N VAL A 195 -3.32 4.46 6.65
CA VAL A 195 -4.04 3.43 5.87
C VAL A 195 -3.72 2.03 6.36
N GLY A 196 -2.45 1.74 6.70
CA GLY A 196 -2.04 0.46 7.28
C GLY A 196 -2.69 0.19 8.63
N VAL A 197 -2.67 1.18 9.53
CA VAL A 197 -3.29 1.08 10.87
C VAL A 197 -4.81 0.89 10.77
N LEU A 198 -5.49 1.61 9.88
CA LEU A 198 -6.92 1.41 9.59
C LEU A 198 -7.18 0.01 9.02
N GLY A 199 -6.32 -0.46 8.12
CA GLY A 199 -6.39 -1.82 7.57
C GLY A 199 -6.32 -2.87 8.67
N MET A 200 -5.38 -2.73 9.63
CA MET A 200 -5.24 -3.64 10.76
C MET A 200 -6.46 -3.63 11.68
N TRP A 201 -7.04 -2.46 11.95
CA TRP A 201 -8.29 -2.36 12.69
C TRP A 201 -9.44 -3.11 12.00
N TRP A 202 -9.58 -2.98 10.67
CA TRP A 202 -10.61 -3.69 9.92
C TRP A 202 -10.35 -5.19 9.83
N PHE A 203 -9.10 -5.61 9.67
CA PHE A 203 -8.73 -7.02 9.69
C PHE A 203 -9.01 -7.65 11.06
N ALA A 204 -8.63 -6.98 12.15
CA ALA A 204 -8.91 -7.45 13.50
C ALA A 204 -10.41 -7.62 13.80
N ARG A 205 -11.31 -6.93 13.08
CA ARG A 205 -12.77 -7.12 13.21
C ARG A 205 -13.26 -8.46 12.66
N ASP A 206 -12.57 -9.02 11.68
CA ASP A 206 -12.88 -10.35 11.14
C ASP A 206 -12.30 -11.45 12.07
N VAL A 207 -11.22 -11.14 12.81
CA VAL A 207 -10.57 -12.07 13.74
C VAL A 207 -11.31 -12.19 15.07
N THR A 208 -11.76 -11.08 15.67
CA THR A 208 -12.37 -11.05 17.00
C THR A 208 -13.52 -10.05 17.14
N LYS A 209 -14.46 -10.37 18.02
CA LYS A 209 -15.53 -9.46 18.47
C LYS A 209 -15.08 -8.54 19.62
N SER A 210 -13.97 -8.87 20.31
CA SER A 210 -13.44 -8.07 21.41
C SER A 210 -12.88 -6.73 20.93
N ALA A 211 -13.38 -5.62 21.48
CA ALA A 211 -12.86 -4.28 21.17
C ALA A 211 -11.44 -4.07 21.72
N ARG A 212 -11.12 -4.68 22.85
CA ARG A 212 -9.80 -4.57 23.49
C ARG A 212 -8.74 -5.33 22.69
N ALA A 213 -9.05 -6.56 22.26
CA ALA A 213 -8.16 -7.34 21.42
C ALA A 213 -7.85 -6.62 20.09
N ARG A 214 -8.90 -6.06 19.45
CA ARG A 214 -8.73 -5.22 18.24
C ARG A 214 -7.85 -4.01 18.50
N ALA A 215 -8.09 -3.30 19.61
CA ALA A 215 -7.32 -2.14 20.02
C ALA A 215 -5.84 -2.51 20.23
N ALA A 216 -5.57 -3.58 20.98
CA ALA A 216 -4.21 -4.05 21.26
C ALA A 216 -3.45 -4.41 19.98
N GLY A 217 -4.05 -5.18 19.06
CA GLY A 217 -3.40 -5.51 17.80
C GLY A 217 -3.19 -4.31 16.87
N THR A 218 -4.14 -3.36 16.85
CA THR A 218 -3.99 -2.12 16.07
C THR A 218 -2.86 -1.25 16.62
N LEU A 219 -2.77 -1.13 17.95
CA LEU A 219 -1.66 -0.45 18.61
C LEU A 219 -0.34 -1.16 18.33
N ALA A 220 -0.29 -2.49 18.47
CA ALA A 220 0.92 -3.26 18.18
C ALA A 220 1.41 -3.03 16.74
N TYR A 221 0.50 -3.02 15.75
CA TYR A 221 0.85 -2.73 14.36
C TYR A 221 1.41 -1.32 14.19
N ALA A 222 0.77 -0.33 14.80
CA ALA A 222 1.24 1.06 14.75
C ALA A 222 2.56 1.29 15.50
N MET A 223 2.90 0.45 16.49
CA MET A 223 4.13 0.57 17.27
C MET A 223 5.33 -0.13 16.65
N VAL A 224 5.15 -0.95 15.60
CA VAL A 224 6.28 -1.53 14.86
C VAL A 224 7.10 -0.40 14.23
N PRO A 225 8.44 -0.36 14.35
CA PRO A 225 9.28 0.70 13.81
C PRO A 225 9.22 0.87 12.29
N LEU A 226 8.89 -0.20 11.55
CA LEU A 226 8.98 -0.29 10.10
C LEU A 226 8.48 0.93 9.31
N PRO A 227 7.26 1.49 9.53
CA PRO A 227 6.81 2.65 8.76
C PRO A 227 7.61 3.92 9.08
N TYR A 228 8.12 4.06 10.30
CA TYR A 228 8.89 5.23 10.74
C TYR A 228 10.31 5.17 10.21
N GLU A 229 10.92 3.98 10.20
CA GLU A 229 12.19 3.71 9.53
C GLU A 229 12.10 3.99 8.02
N ALA A 230 11.01 3.54 7.40
CA ALA A 230 10.76 3.82 5.98
C ALA A 230 10.61 5.33 5.70
N ILE A 231 10.03 6.11 6.63
CA ILE A 231 10.00 7.58 6.53
C ILE A 231 11.40 8.17 6.71
N ALA A 232 12.16 7.71 7.71
CA ALA A 232 13.51 8.21 8.00
C ALA A 232 14.47 7.99 6.82
N THR A 233 14.39 6.83 6.17
CA THR A 233 15.32 6.38 5.12
C THR A 233 14.82 6.60 3.69
N GLY A 234 13.57 7.07 3.53
CA GLY A 234 12.99 7.34 2.22
C GLY A 234 12.57 6.10 1.43
N TRP A 235 12.08 5.05 2.09
CA TRP A 235 11.60 3.81 1.43
C TRP A 235 10.09 3.84 1.20
N TRP A 236 9.66 4.45 0.11
CA TRP A 236 8.23 4.55 -0.21
C TRP A 236 7.59 3.19 -0.50
N SER A 237 8.29 2.30 -1.16
CA SER A 237 7.85 0.91 -1.43
C SER A 237 7.49 0.15 -0.14
N VAL A 238 8.27 0.34 0.93
CA VAL A 238 7.99 -0.25 2.24
C VAL A 238 6.72 0.34 2.85
N LEU A 239 6.52 1.66 2.78
CA LEU A 239 5.31 2.31 3.27
C LEU A 239 4.05 1.84 2.54
N ALA A 240 4.12 1.72 1.20
CA ALA A 240 3.01 1.24 0.39
C ALA A 240 2.66 -0.22 0.72
N SER A 241 3.68 -1.06 0.88
CA SER A 241 3.52 -2.48 1.26
C SER A 241 2.97 -2.62 2.68
N TYR A 242 3.47 -1.83 3.65
CA TYR A 242 2.93 -1.75 5.01
C TYR A 242 1.47 -1.33 5.01
N ALA A 243 1.11 -0.30 4.24
CA ALA A 243 -0.28 0.13 4.12
C ALA A 243 -1.19 -0.98 3.58
N ALA A 244 -0.71 -1.82 2.66
CA ALA A 244 -1.50 -2.84 1.97
C ALA A 244 -1.58 -4.18 2.73
N ALA A 245 -0.55 -4.59 3.49
CA ALA A 245 -0.45 -5.91 4.09
C ALA A 245 -1.70 -6.33 4.92
N PRO A 246 -2.28 -5.50 5.81
CA PRO A 246 -3.48 -5.89 6.55
C PRO A 246 -4.72 -6.06 5.65
N TRP A 247 -4.83 -5.30 4.57
CA TRP A 247 -5.93 -5.43 3.61
C TRP A 247 -5.82 -6.72 2.79
N VAL A 248 -4.59 -7.14 2.46
CA VAL A 248 -4.31 -8.43 1.82
C VAL A 248 -4.71 -9.58 2.77
N LEU A 249 -4.29 -9.54 4.03
CA LEU A 249 -4.67 -10.55 5.03
C LEU A 249 -6.18 -10.58 5.29
N LEU A 250 -6.84 -9.43 5.29
CA LEU A 250 -8.29 -9.31 5.35
C LEU A 250 -8.97 -9.96 4.12
N ALA A 251 -8.38 -9.84 2.95
CA ALA A 251 -8.88 -10.51 1.75
C ALA A 251 -8.67 -12.04 1.84
N PHE A 252 -7.53 -12.51 2.37
CA PHE A 252 -7.27 -13.94 2.59
C PHE A 252 -8.25 -14.55 3.59
N SER A 253 -8.52 -13.89 4.73
CA SER A 253 -9.48 -14.38 5.71
C SER A 253 -10.87 -14.56 5.10
N ARG A 254 -11.32 -13.58 4.33
CA ARG A 254 -12.62 -13.63 3.66
C ARG A 254 -12.69 -14.60 2.48
N ALA A 255 -11.57 -14.90 1.86
CA ALA A 255 -11.48 -15.88 0.79
C ALA A 255 -11.57 -17.31 1.32
N SER A 256 -11.04 -17.58 2.51
CA SER A 256 -11.08 -18.92 3.14
C SER A 256 -12.47 -19.34 3.62
N GLU A 257 -13.41 -18.40 3.83
CA GLU A 257 -14.78 -18.69 4.30
C GLU A 257 -15.74 -19.17 3.19
N VAL A 258 -15.26 -19.36 1.95
CA VAL A 258 -16.11 -19.56 0.76
C VAL A 258 -16.25 -21.02 0.39
N LEU A 259 -17.20 -21.73 1.00
CA LEU A 259 -17.58 -23.09 0.56
C LEU A 259 -18.71 -23.12 -0.50
N THR A 260 -19.49 -22.02 -0.65
CA THR A 260 -20.70 -21.98 -1.51
C THR A 260 -20.79 -20.69 -2.35
N ALA A 261 -19.65 -20.11 -2.78
CA ALA A 261 -19.68 -18.84 -3.52
C ALA A 261 -20.05 -19.02 -4.99
N THR A 262 -20.83 -18.08 -5.53
CA THR A 262 -21.04 -17.96 -6.97
C THR A 262 -19.76 -17.50 -7.68
N ALA A 263 -19.60 -17.82 -8.96
CA ALA A 263 -18.46 -17.33 -9.77
C ALA A 263 -18.32 -15.79 -9.69
N ALA A 264 -19.45 -15.07 -9.63
CA ALA A 264 -19.46 -13.61 -9.46
C ALA A 264 -18.94 -13.14 -8.09
N ASP A 265 -19.08 -13.97 -7.03
CA ASP A 265 -18.52 -13.64 -5.72
C ASP A 265 -17.02 -13.91 -5.67
N VAL A 266 -16.56 -14.99 -6.31
CA VAL A 266 -15.14 -15.31 -6.49
C VAL A 266 -14.45 -14.19 -7.26
N LEU A 267 -14.97 -13.83 -8.43
CA LEU A 267 -14.43 -12.72 -9.24
C LEU A 267 -14.36 -11.40 -8.44
N ARG A 268 -15.39 -11.07 -7.70
CA ARG A 268 -15.44 -9.86 -6.89
C ARG A 268 -14.38 -9.82 -5.79
N ARG A 269 -14.13 -10.97 -5.13
CA ARG A 269 -13.09 -11.09 -4.12
C ARG A 269 -11.71 -11.03 -4.73
N ALA A 270 -11.50 -11.71 -5.85
CA ALA A 270 -10.26 -11.67 -6.63
C ALA A 270 -9.94 -10.24 -7.08
N LEU A 271 -10.90 -9.51 -7.64
CA LEU A 271 -10.70 -8.13 -8.07
C LEU A 271 -10.43 -7.16 -6.91
N ARG A 272 -11.04 -7.36 -5.73
CA ARG A 272 -10.71 -6.52 -4.56
C ARG A 272 -9.27 -6.70 -4.10
N LEU A 273 -8.80 -7.94 -4.03
CA LEU A 273 -7.41 -8.24 -3.72
C LEU A 273 -6.51 -7.75 -4.85
N GLY A 274 -6.86 -8.04 -6.10
CA GLY A 274 -6.10 -7.64 -7.29
C GLY A 274 -5.92 -6.12 -7.40
N LEU A 275 -6.95 -5.32 -7.08
CA LEU A 275 -6.85 -3.85 -7.05
C LEU A 275 -5.85 -3.36 -6.00
N VAL A 276 -5.85 -3.94 -4.80
CA VAL A 276 -4.88 -3.58 -3.75
C VAL A 276 -3.47 -3.93 -4.20
N VAL A 277 -3.27 -5.15 -4.73
CA VAL A 277 -1.97 -5.59 -5.22
C VAL A 277 -1.52 -4.77 -6.42
N ALA A 278 -2.42 -4.48 -7.38
CA ALA A 278 -2.11 -3.67 -8.56
C ALA A 278 -1.66 -2.25 -8.21
N ALA A 279 -2.31 -1.62 -7.23
CA ALA A 279 -1.97 -0.27 -6.79
C ALA A 279 -0.58 -0.20 -6.16
N VAL A 280 -0.20 -1.20 -5.36
CA VAL A 280 1.16 -1.27 -4.78
C VAL A 280 2.17 -1.69 -5.84
N ALA A 281 1.86 -2.71 -6.66
CA ALA A 281 2.74 -3.19 -7.72
C ALA A 281 3.08 -2.14 -8.78
N ALA A 282 2.23 -1.12 -8.95
CA ALA A 282 2.52 0.03 -9.80
C ALA A 282 3.75 0.84 -9.32
N PHE A 283 4.15 0.70 -8.06
CA PHE A 283 5.31 1.36 -7.45
C PHE A 283 6.38 0.36 -7.01
N GLU A 284 5.96 -0.81 -6.51
CA GLU A 284 6.82 -1.88 -6.02
C GLU A 284 6.41 -3.21 -6.68
N PRO A 285 7.00 -3.54 -7.84
CA PRO A 285 6.63 -4.75 -8.60
C PRO A 285 6.83 -6.05 -7.83
N SER A 286 7.85 -6.12 -6.96
CA SER A 286 8.15 -7.29 -6.14
C SER A 286 7.02 -7.66 -5.17
N PHE A 287 6.13 -6.70 -4.87
CA PHE A 287 4.98 -6.93 -3.99
C PHE A 287 4.04 -8.03 -4.50
N VAL A 288 3.96 -8.25 -5.82
CA VAL A 288 3.19 -9.36 -6.41
C VAL A 288 3.74 -10.71 -5.91
N LEU A 289 5.07 -10.87 -5.91
CA LEU A 289 5.75 -12.06 -5.40
C LEU A 289 5.56 -12.21 -3.89
N VAL A 290 5.73 -11.11 -3.16
CA VAL A 290 5.58 -11.07 -1.69
C VAL A 290 4.17 -11.48 -1.26
N VAL A 291 3.12 -11.04 -1.98
CA VAL A 291 1.73 -11.47 -1.73
C VAL A 291 1.54 -12.95 -2.07
N GLY A 292 2.19 -13.46 -3.12
CA GLY A 292 2.19 -14.90 -3.44
C GLY A 292 2.77 -15.74 -2.29
N VAL A 293 3.93 -15.34 -1.76
CA VAL A 293 4.56 -16.00 -0.60
C VAL A 293 3.68 -15.88 0.65
N ALA A 294 3.08 -14.70 0.89
CA ALA A 294 2.16 -14.50 2.02
C ALA A 294 0.93 -15.42 1.94
N ALA A 295 0.40 -15.63 0.74
CA ALA A 295 -0.71 -16.56 0.53
C ALA A 295 -0.28 -18.01 0.83
N ILE A 296 0.90 -18.43 0.37
CA ILE A 296 1.45 -19.77 0.67
C ILE A 296 1.63 -19.93 2.19
N ALA A 297 2.27 -18.98 2.86
CA ALA A 297 2.47 -19.01 4.31
C ALA A 297 1.13 -19.08 5.07
N TYR A 298 0.14 -18.29 4.65
CA TYR A 298 -1.20 -18.31 5.23
C TYR A 298 -1.91 -19.65 4.99
N MET A 299 -1.76 -20.24 3.79
CA MET A 299 -2.33 -21.55 3.46
C MET A 299 -1.66 -22.67 4.27
N VAL A 300 -0.34 -22.64 4.41
CA VAL A 300 0.39 -23.63 5.25
C VAL A 300 -0.09 -23.58 6.69
N ALA A 301 -0.13 -22.38 7.30
CA ALA A 301 -0.63 -22.22 8.67
C ALA A 301 -2.08 -22.72 8.84
N THR A 302 -2.95 -22.45 7.87
CA THR A 302 -4.35 -22.87 7.88
C THR A 302 -4.47 -24.39 7.67
N GLY A 303 -3.70 -24.95 6.74
CA GLY A 303 -3.67 -26.40 6.47
C GLY A 303 -3.21 -27.21 7.68
N LEU A 304 -2.17 -26.75 8.37
CA LEU A 304 -1.65 -27.38 9.59
C LEU A 304 -2.64 -27.34 10.77
N THR A 305 -3.47 -26.30 10.84
CA THR A 305 -4.37 -26.09 12.00
C THR A 305 -5.80 -26.57 11.77
N THR A 306 -6.36 -26.35 10.58
CA THR A 306 -7.78 -26.63 10.26
C THR A 306 -7.97 -27.64 9.13
N GLY A 307 -6.88 -28.08 8.50
CA GLY A 307 -6.88 -29.02 7.39
C GLY A 307 -7.13 -28.37 6.03
N LEU A 308 -6.76 -29.07 4.97
CA LEU A 308 -6.75 -28.57 3.57
C LEU A 308 -8.14 -28.26 2.99
N ARG A 309 -9.20 -28.83 3.58
CA ARG A 309 -10.59 -28.61 3.10
C ARG A 309 -11.03 -27.16 3.25
N SER A 310 -10.50 -26.44 4.25
CA SER A 310 -10.79 -25.01 4.48
C SER A 310 -10.15 -24.07 3.47
N LEU A 311 -9.24 -24.57 2.63
CA LEU A 311 -8.45 -23.79 1.66
C LEU A 311 -9.02 -23.81 0.24
N ARG A 312 -10.06 -24.58 -0.07
CA ARG A 312 -10.49 -24.88 -1.46
C ARG A 312 -10.72 -23.67 -2.36
N GLY A 313 -11.13 -22.53 -1.82
CA GLY A 313 -11.39 -21.31 -2.61
C GLY A 313 -10.22 -20.33 -2.67
N LEU A 314 -9.30 -20.40 -1.70
CA LEU A 314 -8.24 -19.39 -1.53
C LEU A 314 -7.21 -19.39 -2.66
N PRO A 315 -6.63 -20.53 -3.10
CA PRO A 315 -5.63 -20.54 -4.18
C PRO A 315 -6.14 -19.92 -5.47
N GLY A 316 -7.36 -20.28 -5.89
CA GLY A 316 -7.97 -19.74 -7.11
C GLY A 316 -8.25 -18.24 -7.05
N ILE A 317 -8.70 -17.73 -5.89
CA ILE A 317 -8.94 -16.31 -5.66
C ILE A 317 -7.62 -15.54 -5.68
N VAL A 318 -6.57 -16.07 -5.05
CA VAL A 318 -5.24 -15.44 -5.03
C VAL A 318 -4.64 -15.44 -6.44
N ALA A 319 -4.62 -16.57 -7.14
CA ALA A 319 -4.10 -16.65 -8.50
C ALA A 319 -4.82 -15.65 -9.43
N ALA A 320 -6.16 -15.63 -9.40
CA ALA A 320 -6.94 -14.67 -10.18
C ALA A 320 -6.66 -13.21 -9.78
N ALA A 321 -6.40 -12.94 -8.51
CA ALA A 321 -6.04 -11.58 -8.04
C ALA A 321 -4.65 -11.15 -8.52
N LEU A 322 -3.66 -12.03 -8.49
CA LEU A 322 -2.31 -11.75 -8.98
C LEU A 322 -2.33 -11.52 -10.51
N VAL A 323 -3.06 -12.36 -11.26
CA VAL A 323 -3.28 -12.14 -12.70
C VAL A 323 -3.97 -10.80 -12.95
N ALA A 324 -5.02 -10.47 -12.18
CA ALA A 324 -5.69 -9.19 -12.31
C ALA A 324 -4.75 -8.01 -12.00
N ALA A 325 -3.85 -8.14 -11.02
CA ALA A 325 -2.87 -7.11 -10.71
C ALA A 325 -1.88 -6.88 -11.86
N VAL A 326 -1.42 -7.95 -12.51
CA VAL A 326 -0.57 -7.89 -13.71
C VAL A 326 -1.32 -7.22 -14.85
N VAL A 327 -2.54 -7.66 -15.15
CA VAL A 327 -3.36 -7.12 -16.24
C VAL A 327 -3.71 -5.64 -16.04
N LEU A 328 -4.01 -5.22 -14.81
CA LEU A 328 -4.28 -3.81 -14.49
C LEU A 328 -3.05 -2.89 -14.67
N ASN A 329 -1.84 -3.44 -14.65
CA ASN A 329 -0.61 -2.71 -14.93
C ASN A 329 -0.16 -2.78 -16.40
N PHE A 330 -0.92 -3.43 -17.29
CA PHE A 330 -0.66 -3.38 -18.72
C PHE A 330 -1.06 -1.99 -19.29
N PRO A 331 -0.29 -1.36 -20.23
CA PRO A 331 0.82 -1.95 -21.01
C PRO A 331 2.20 -1.88 -20.32
N TRP A 332 2.37 -1.13 -19.26
CA TRP A 332 3.67 -0.96 -18.60
C TRP A 332 4.34 -2.28 -18.19
N ILE A 333 3.56 -3.29 -17.79
CA ILE A 333 4.09 -4.60 -17.37
C ILE A 333 4.95 -5.27 -18.48
N SER A 334 4.76 -4.91 -19.75
CA SER A 334 5.58 -5.39 -20.86
C SER A 334 7.05 -4.97 -20.76
N HIS A 335 7.33 -3.94 -19.94
CA HIS A 335 8.69 -3.49 -19.60
C HIS A 335 9.52 -4.60 -18.94
N TYR A 336 8.88 -5.47 -18.14
CA TYR A 336 9.53 -6.59 -17.45
C TYR A 336 9.74 -7.84 -18.32
N VAL A 337 9.30 -7.83 -19.57
CA VAL A 337 9.54 -8.95 -20.50
C VAL A 337 10.93 -8.77 -21.15
N THR A 338 11.97 -9.01 -20.35
CA THR A 338 13.39 -8.88 -20.74
C THR A 338 14.19 -10.00 -20.09
N SER A 339 15.45 -10.19 -20.52
CA SER A 339 16.39 -11.11 -19.89
C SER A 339 16.68 -10.74 -18.42
N ASP A 340 16.67 -9.44 -18.13
CA ASP A 340 16.99 -8.87 -16.81
C ASP A 340 15.72 -8.55 -15.96
N TRP A 341 14.64 -9.28 -16.21
CA TRP A 341 13.35 -9.04 -15.55
C TRP A 341 13.43 -9.13 -14.02
N TRP A 342 14.31 -10.00 -13.50
CA TRP A 342 14.41 -10.22 -12.06
C TRP A 342 14.94 -8.97 -11.34
N SER A 343 16.07 -8.42 -11.83
CA SER A 343 16.65 -7.19 -11.24
C SER A 343 15.71 -6.00 -11.36
N LEU A 344 14.94 -5.91 -12.45
CA LEU A 344 13.92 -4.87 -12.64
C LEU A 344 12.76 -5.00 -11.64
N VAL A 345 12.39 -6.23 -11.26
CA VAL A 345 11.31 -6.50 -10.30
C VAL A 345 11.78 -6.33 -8.86
N VAL A 346 12.97 -6.78 -8.54
CA VAL A 346 13.50 -6.86 -7.16
C VAL A 346 14.31 -5.62 -6.76
N GLY A 347 14.83 -4.90 -7.76
CA GLY A 347 15.67 -3.70 -7.57
C GLY A 347 17.16 -3.96 -7.78
N ALA A 348 17.96 -2.91 -7.62
CA ALA A 348 19.40 -2.94 -7.84
C ALA A 348 20.10 -3.87 -6.84
N ASP A 349 20.97 -4.74 -7.35
CA ASP A 349 21.77 -5.68 -6.53
C ASP A 349 23.00 -4.96 -5.95
N PRO A 350 23.17 -4.87 -4.63
CA PRO A 350 24.34 -4.24 -4.02
C PRO A 350 25.65 -5.07 -4.17
N GLY A 351 25.60 -6.29 -4.71
CA GLY A 351 26.76 -7.18 -4.87
C GLY A 351 27.14 -7.94 -3.59
N VAL A 352 27.15 -7.27 -2.46
CA VAL A 352 27.33 -7.82 -1.11
C VAL A 352 26.03 -7.74 -0.33
N GLY A 353 25.88 -8.57 0.70
CA GLY A 353 24.77 -8.42 1.65
C GLY A 353 24.80 -7.04 2.30
N ARG A 354 23.63 -6.54 2.68
CA ARG A 354 23.55 -5.26 3.40
C ARG A 354 24.21 -5.34 4.78
N ASN A 355 24.29 -6.56 5.34
CA ASN A 355 24.95 -6.88 6.61
C ASN A 355 24.48 -5.99 7.78
N GLU A 356 23.21 -5.62 7.78
CA GLU A 356 22.63 -4.90 8.92
C GLU A 356 22.61 -5.79 10.18
N GLY A 357 22.59 -7.10 9.97
CA GLY A 357 22.62 -8.12 11.01
C GLY A 357 21.24 -8.55 11.47
N ILE A 358 21.14 -9.82 11.87
CA ILE A 358 19.86 -10.47 12.23
C ILE A 358 19.04 -9.64 13.23
N LEU A 359 19.70 -9.09 14.26
CA LEU A 359 19.00 -8.34 15.30
C LEU A 359 18.34 -7.07 14.74
N ARG A 360 19.03 -6.31 13.89
CA ARG A 360 18.48 -5.10 13.27
C ARG A 360 17.32 -5.43 12.34
N VAL A 361 17.45 -6.46 11.52
CA VAL A 361 16.35 -6.92 10.65
C VAL A 361 15.13 -7.32 11.48
N LEU A 362 15.30 -8.11 12.55
CA LEU A 362 14.20 -8.53 13.42
C LEU A 362 13.58 -7.39 14.23
N THR A 363 14.33 -6.34 14.51
CA THR A 363 13.83 -5.14 15.21
C THR A 363 13.31 -4.08 14.25
N PHE A 364 13.29 -4.34 12.94
CA PHE A 364 12.84 -3.40 11.90
C PHE A 364 13.64 -2.10 11.89
N ASP A 365 14.93 -2.16 12.25
CA ASP A 365 15.78 -1.00 12.47
C ASP A 365 16.91 -0.95 11.46
N SER A 366 17.05 0.18 10.79
CA SER A 366 18.21 0.50 9.94
C SER A 366 19.24 1.39 10.65
N GLY A 367 19.14 1.52 11.97
CA GLY A 367 20.04 2.34 12.81
C GLY A 367 19.48 3.74 13.12
N ARG A 368 18.21 4.00 12.83
CA ARG A 368 17.54 5.29 13.05
C ARG A 368 16.59 5.30 14.21
N THR A 369 16.04 4.16 14.60
CA THR A 369 15.07 4.05 15.69
C THR A 369 15.77 3.96 17.04
N THR A 370 15.49 4.89 17.94
CA THR A 370 15.96 4.80 19.32
C THR A 370 15.23 3.66 20.04
N PHE A 371 15.96 2.79 20.73
CA PHE A 371 15.43 1.63 21.45
C PHE A 371 14.64 0.63 20.59
N ALA A 372 15.03 0.41 19.32
CA ALA A 372 14.41 -0.56 18.42
C ALA A 372 14.23 -1.97 19.03
N PRO A 373 15.15 -2.53 19.86
CA PRO A 373 14.97 -3.85 20.48
C PRO A 373 13.70 -4.00 21.32
N ALA A 374 13.03 -2.91 21.72
CA ALA A 374 11.74 -2.98 22.41
C ALA A 374 10.66 -3.73 21.63
N VAL A 375 10.75 -3.78 20.30
CA VAL A 375 9.80 -4.54 19.46
C VAL A 375 9.89 -6.05 19.63
N LEU A 376 11.03 -6.57 20.15
CA LEU A 376 11.19 -8.00 20.44
C LEU A 376 10.17 -8.52 21.45
N ALA A 377 9.61 -7.64 22.28
CA ALA A 377 8.50 -7.97 23.16
C ALA A 377 7.28 -8.52 22.38
N LEU A 378 7.03 -8.05 21.15
CA LEU A 378 5.92 -8.54 20.32
C LEU A 378 6.14 -9.99 19.86
N TYR A 379 7.37 -10.39 19.58
CA TYR A 379 7.71 -11.80 19.25
C TYR A 379 7.43 -12.70 20.45
N GLY A 380 7.81 -12.26 21.65
CA GLY A 380 7.49 -12.97 22.91
C GLY A 380 6.00 -13.13 23.10
N ILE A 381 5.18 -12.12 22.75
CA ILE A 381 3.72 -12.17 22.81
C ILE A 381 3.16 -13.23 21.85
N VAL A 382 3.68 -13.34 20.61
CA VAL A 382 3.27 -14.39 19.68
C VAL A 382 3.60 -15.78 20.23
N ALA A 383 4.80 -15.97 20.79
CA ALA A 383 5.22 -17.21 21.42
C ALA A 383 4.30 -17.59 22.61
N VAL A 384 3.97 -16.63 23.48
CA VAL A 384 2.99 -16.83 24.57
C VAL A 384 1.62 -17.19 24.00
N GLY A 385 1.21 -16.55 22.91
CA GLY A 385 -0.05 -16.83 22.23
C GLY A 385 -0.16 -18.28 21.76
N LEU A 386 0.90 -18.88 21.22
CA LEU A 386 0.94 -20.29 20.80
C LEU A 386 0.71 -21.25 21.97
N VAL A 387 1.07 -20.86 23.19
CA VAL A 387 0.91 -21.70 24.40
C VAL A 387 -0.45 -21.47 25.08
N VAL A 388 -0.95 -20.24 25.06
CA VAL A 388 -2.16 -19.84 25.80
C VAL A 388 -3.43 -20.06 24.99
N ALA A 389 -3.42 -19.75 23.68
CA ALA A 389 -4.60 -19.79 22.83
C ALA A 389 -5.11 -21.23 22.58
N ARG A 390 -6.42 -21.36 22.37
CA ARG A 390 -7.10 -22.63 22.09
C ARG A 390 -8.05 -22.51 20.91
N ALA A 391 -8.37 -23.63 20.28
CA ALA A 391 -9.35 -23.75 19.20
C ALA A 391 -9.16 -22.72 18.09
N GLU A 392 -10.19 -21.95 17.75
CA GLU A 392 -10.15 -20.95 16.67
C GLU A 392 -9.10 -19.86 16.89
N ARG A 393 -8.80 -19.48 18.16
CA ARG A 393 -7.80 -18.47 18.50
C ARG A 393 -6.39 -18.96 18.25
N PHE A 394 -6.15 -20.26 18.50
CA PHE A 394 -4.87 -20.89 18.15
C PHE A 394 -4.60 -20.83 16.63
N VAL A 395 -5.62 -21.01 15.80
CA VAL A 395 -5.49 -20.89 14.34
C VAL A 395 -4.97 -19.49 13.95
N TRP A 396 -5.50 -18.44 14.58
CA TRP A 396 -5.07 -17.09 14.29
C TRP A 396 -3.66 -16.79 14.80
N VAL A 397 -3.28 -17.29 15.97
CA VAL A 397 -1.91 -17.18 16.47
C VAL A 397 -0.93 -17.92 15.55
N ALA A 398 -1.28 -19.14 15.13
CA ALA A 398 -0.46 -19.95 14.23
C ALA A 398 -0.26 -19.26 12.86
N ARG A 399 -1.31 -18.65 12.29
CA ARG A 399 -1.20 -17.85 11.07
C ARG A 399 -0.24 -16.67 11.26
N GLY A 400 -0.34 -15.96 12.38
CA GLY A 400 0.57 -14.89 12.74
C GLY A 400 2.01 -15.39 12.90
N ALA A 401 2.22 -16.48 13.63
CA ALA A 401 3.54 -17.07 13.86
C ALA A 401 4.22 -17.53 12.56
N VAL A 402 3.49 -18.23 11.68
CA VAL A 402 4.04 -18.67 10.38
C VAL A 402 4.39 -17.48 9.49
N LEU A 403 3.53 -16.45 9.43
CA LEU A 403 3.85 -15.23 8.69
C LEU A 403 5.12 -14.55 9.23
N VAL A 404 5.23 -14.41 10.56
CA VAL A 404 6.43 -13.84 11.20
C VAL A 404 7.66 -14.67 10.85
N SER A 405 7.61 -15.98 11.01
CA SER A 405 8.77 -16.87 10.80
C SER A 405 9.24 -16.86 9.34
N VAL A 406 8.30 -17.01 8.39
CA VAL A 406 8.62 -17.03 6.95
C VAL A 406 9.21 -15.69 6.51
N PHE A 407 8.56 -14.59 6.86
CA PHE A 407 8.99 -13.28 6.38
C PHE A 407 10.20 -12.72 7.12
N ALA A 408 10.38 -13.03 8.40
CA ALA A 408 11.62 -12.72 9.11
C ALA A 408 12.80 -13.51 8.52
N PHE A 409 12.61 -14.80 8.23
CA PHE A 409 13.63 -15.62 7.56
C PHE A 409 14.00 -15.07 6.17
N LEU A 410 13.00 -14.74 5.33
CA LEU A 410 13.25 -14.18 4.01
C LEU A 410 13.91 -12.80 4.08
N ALA A 411 13.56 -11.98 5.05
CA ALA A 411 14.19 -10.68 5.24
C ALA A 411 15.66 -10.81 5.67
N VAL A 412 15.97 -11.73 6.59
CA VAL A 412 17.36 -12.05 6.98
C VAL A 412 18.11 -12.65 5.79
N ALA A 413 17.49 -13.54 5.02
CA ALA A 413 18.09 -14.13 3.84
C ALA A 413 18.36 -13.10 2.73
N SER A 414 17.51 -12.07 2.60
CA SER A 414 17.73 -10.94 1.71
C SER A 414 18.88 -10.06 2.19
N ASP A 415 18.92 -9.73 3.47
CA ASP A 415 19.98 -8.91 4.07
C ASP A 415 21.36 -9.56 3.96
N SER A 416 21.45 -10.86 4.26
CA SER A 416 22.70 -11.64 4.21
C SER A 416 23.04 -12.18 2.83
N ARG A 417 22.15 -12.03 1.82
CA ARG A 417 22.28 -12.61 0.48
C ARG A 417 22.47 -14.14 0.51
N LEU A 418 21.77 -14.80 1.41
CA LEU A 418 21.92 -16.24 1.68
C LEU A 418 21.78 -17.13 0.43
N PHE A 419 20.92 -16.76 -0.52
CA PHE A 419 20.68 -17.54 -1.76
C PHE A 419 21.61 -17.17 -2.93
N GLY A 420 22.57 -16.28 -2.73
CA GLY A 420 23.50 -15.84 -3.80
C GLY A 420 22.87 -14.94 -4.88
N PHE A 421 21.55 -14.69 -4.83
CA PHE A 421 20.84 -13.78 -5.70
C PHE A 421 20.00 -12.79 -4.87
N GLN A 422 19.64 -11.66 -5.49
CA GLN A 422 18.84 -10.61 -4.84
C GLN A 422 17.42 -11.11 -4.58
N LEU A 423 16.97 -10.97 -3.35
CA LEU A 423 15.56 -11.08 -2.95
C LEU A 423 14.91 -9.68 -2.86
N PRO A 424 13.58 -9.60 -2.78
CA PRO A 424 12.91 -8.33 -2.47
C PRO A 424 13.50 -7.65 -1.24
N GLU A 425 13.41 -6.33 -1.22
CA GLU A 425 13.87 -5.48 -0.12
C GLU A 425 13.43 -6.02 1.25
N PRO A 426 14.35 -6.18 2.25
CA PRO A 426 13.99 -6.66 3.58
C PRO A 426 12.81 -5.93 4.20
N GLY A 427 12.74 -4.60 4.05
CA GLY A 427 11.63 -3.78 4.55
C GLY A 427 10.28 -4.17 3.94
N VAL A 428 10.22 -4.49 2.64
CA VAL A 428 8.98 -4.94 1.97
C VAL A 428 8.55 -6.32 2.49
N LEU A 429 9.50 -7.23 2.67
CA LEU A 429 9.23 -8.55 3.25
C LEU A 429 8.72 -8.44 4.69
N LEU A 430 9.33 -7.60 5.51
CA LEU A 430 8.98 -7.41 6.92
C LEU A 430 7.57 -6.85 7.14
N THR A 431 6.90 -6.32 6.11
CA THR A 431 5.51 -5.81 6.24
C THR A 431 4.52 -6.89 6.66
N PHE A 432 4.68 -8.12 6.14
CA PHE A 432 3.84 -9.26 6.54
C PHE A 432 4.28 -9.84 7.89
N ALA A 433 5.54 -9.75 8.27
CA ALA A 433 5.99 -10.08 9.62
C ALA A 433 5.35 -9.14 10.66
N ALA A 434 5.36 -7.82 10.40
CA ALA A 434 4.71 -6.82 11.24
C ALA A 434 3.20 -7.10 11.41
N ALA A 435 2.51 -7.40 10.31
CA ALA A 435 1.10 -7.77 10.35
C ALA A 435 0.85 -9.10 11.09
N GLY A 436 1.77 -10.07 10.98
CA GLY A 436 1.75 -11.33 11.71
C GLY A 436 1.93 -11.13 13.22
N LEU A 437 2.86 -10.27 13.65
CA LEU A 437 3.03 -9.88 15.06
C LEU A 437 1.75 -9.27 15.63
N ALA A 438 1.17 -8.29 14.92
CA ALA A 438 -0.06 -7.66 15.34
C ALA A 438 -1.24 -8.65 15.40
N LEU A 439 -1.33 -9.60 14.46
CA LEU A 439 -2.33 -10.67 14.47
C LEU A 439 -2.18 -11.57 15.70
N GLY A 440 -0.96 -11.95 16.06
CA GLY A 440 -0.66 -12.71 17.27
C GLY A 440 -1.12 -11.98 18.53
N VAL A 441 -0.90 -10.65 18.60
CA VAL A 441 -1.40 -9.81 19.71
C VAL A 441 -2.94 -9.82 19.76
N VAL A 442 -3.64 -9.65 18.62
CA VAL A 442 -5.11 -9.72 18.57
C VAL A 442 -5.59 -11.04 19.14
N ALA A 443 -5.02 -12.15 18.67
CA ALA A 443 -5.45 -13.49 19.04
C ALA A 443 -5.15 -13.82 20.51
N LEU A 444 -3.99 -13.38 21.05
CA LEU A 444 -3.66 -13.55 22.46
C LEU A 444 -4.64 -12.76 23.36
N PHE A 445 -4.89 -11.48 23.07
CA PHE A 445 -5.83 -10.69 23.88
C PHE A 445 -7.24 -11.24 23.84
N ASP A 446 -7.68 -11.78 22.70
CA ASP A 446 -8.96 -12.47 22.60
C ASP A 446 -8.97 -13.78 23.41
N ALA A 447 -7.86 -14.53 23.41
CA ALA A 447 -7.71 -15.75 24.24
C ALA A 447 -7.71 -15.40 25.75
N VAL A 448 -7.01 -14.35 26.17
CA VAL A 448 -7.01 -13.89 27.57
C VAL A 448 -8.41 -13.48 28.02
N GLU A 449 -9.15 -12.78 27.19
CA GLU A 449 -10.50 -12.31 27.54
C GLU A 449 -11.52 -13.44 27.63
N ASN A 450 -11.40 -14.51 26.82
CA ASN A 450 -12.42 -15.54 26.67
C ASN A 450 -11.99 -16.93 27.20
N ASP A 451 -10.69 -17.29 27.11
CA ASP A 451 -10.20 -18.61 27.50
C ASP A 451 -9.62 -18.63 28.92
N VAL A 452 -9.15 -17.48 29.43
CA VAL A 452 -8.50 -17.39 30.75
C VAL A 452 -9.48 -16.89 31.81
N LYS A 453 -10.43 -16.02 31.46
CA LYS A 453 -11.46 -15.56 32.40
C LYS A 453 -12.38 -16.70 32.86
N GLY A 454 -12.52 -16.82 34.18
CA GLY A 454 -13.45 -17.80 34.79
C GLY A 454 -12.85 -19.17 35.07
N GLN A 455 -11.59 -19.42 34.74
CA GLN A 455 -10.88 -20.63 35.15
C GLN A 455 -10.19 -20.44 36.51
N ARG A 456 -9.91 -21.58 37.21
CA ARG A 456 -9.13 -21.57 38.46
C ARG A 456 -7.77 -20.90 38.19
N PHE A 457 -7.24 -20.19 39.19
CA PHE A 457 -5.95 -19.50 39.09
C PHE A 457 -4.84 -20.48 38.70
N GLY A 458 -4.14 -20.19 37.62
CA GLY A 458 -3.05 -21.02 37.10
C GLY A 458 -1.97 -20.17 36.43
N TRP A 459 -0.87 -20.78 36.00
CA TRP A 459 0.30 -20.16 35.41
C TRP A 459 0.01 -19.33 34.14
N ARG A 460 -1.11 -19.60 33.45
CA ARG A 460 -1.53 -18.85 32.24
C ARG A 460 -1.96 -17.41 32.53
N GLN A 461 -2.48 -17.14 33.72
CA GLN A 461 -2.94 -15.81 34.10
C GLN A 461 -1.77 -14.80 34.29
N PRO A 462 -0.72 -15.10 35.08
CA PRO A 462 0.45 -14.21 35.16
C PRO A 462 1.16 -14.07 33.81
N LEU A 463 1.28 -15.13 33.02
CA LEU A 463 1.88 -15.06 31.69
C LEU A 463 1.09 -14.14 30.75
N ALA A 464 -0.24 -14.20 30.76
CA ALA A 464 -1.11 -13.32 30.01
C ALA A 464 -1.02 -11.87 30.47
N LEU A 465 -0.83 -11.62 31.78
CA LEU A 465 -0.64 -10.29 32.32
C LEU A 465 0.71 -9.71 31.88
N ILE A 466 1.79 -10.50 31.95
CA ILE A 466 3.11 -10.10 31.45
C ILE A 466 3.03 -9.75 29.95
N ALA A 467 2.39 -10.56 29.14
CA ALA A 467 2.20 -10.30 27.73
C ALA A 467 1.36 -9.01 27.48
N ALA A 468 0.34 -8.75 28.30
CA ALA A 468 -0.46 -7.54 28.20
C ALA A 468 0.36 -6.27 28.50
N VAL A 469 1.28 -6.33 29.44
CA VAL A 469 2.22 -5.24 29.76
C VAL A 469 3.26 -5.11 28.63
N ALA A 470 3.76 -6.22 28.11
CA ALA A 470 4.77 -6.26 27.04
C ALA A 470 4.32 -5.56 25.74
N VAL A 471 3.00 -5.53 25.47
CA VAL A 471 2.47 -4.76 24.31
C VAL A 471 2.77 -3.27 24.41
N LEU A 472 2.92 -2.72 25.62
CA LEU A 472 3.17 -1.29 25.83
C LEU A 472 4.66 -0.93 25.70
N VAL A 473 5.56 -1.94 25.73
CA VAL A 473 7.02 -1.70 25.65
C VAL A 473 7.42 -0.95 24.38
N PRO A 474 6.92 -1.27 23.18
CA PRO A 474 7.23 -0.52 21.95
C PRO A 474 6.61 0.89 21.88
N ALA A 475 5.74 1.27 22.81
CA ALA A 475 5.18 2.62 22.84
C ALA A 475 6.22 3.67 23.19
N LEU A 476 7.24 3.31 24.01
CA LEU A 476 8.29 4.24 24.40
C LEU A 476 9.16 4.68 23.20
N PRO A 477 9.76 3.77 22.41
CA PRO A 477 10.49 4.17 21.22
C PRO A 477 9.61 4.94 20.22
N LEU A 478 8.33 4.56 20.05
CA LEU A 478 7.41 5.30 19.20
C LEU A 478 7.28 6.77 19.66
N ALA A 479 7.09 7.01 20.93
CA ALA A 479 6.95 8.37 21.48
C ALA A 479 8.23 9.20 21.32
N ILE A 480 9.39 8.59 21.56
CA ILE A 480 10.70 9.24 21.43
C ILE A 480 10.95 9.62 19.94
N ASN A 481 10.73 8.70 19.03
CA ASN A 481 10.94 8.94 17.60
C ASN A 481 9.91 9.92 17.00
N ALA A 482 8.72 10.05 17.59
CA ALA A 482 7.75 11.07 17.22
C ALA A 482 8.12 12.49 17.69
N ALA A 483 8.99 12.62 18.67
CA ALA A 483 9.27 13.89 19.33
C ALA A 483 9.94 14.93 18.40
N ASP A 484 10.75 14.49 17.44
CA ASP A 484 11.41 15.38 16.47
C ASP A 484 10.44 15.99 15.44
N GLY A 485 9.28 15.36 15.23
CA GLY A 485 8.23 15.78 14.29
C GLY A 485 8.50 15.44 12.83
N ARG A 486 9.54 14.64 12.54
CA ARG A 486 9.97 14.18 11.20
C ARG A 486 10.21 12.68 11.13
N TRP A 487 10.00 11.95 12.22
CA TRP A 487 10.33 10.55 12.32
C TRP A 487 11.80 10.24 11.99
N ASN A 488 12.72 11.08 12.49
CA ASN A 488 14.16 11.02 12.25
C ASN A 488 14.59 11.20 10.77
N GLN A 489 13.70 11.71 9.88
CA GLN A 489 14.07 12.04 8.52
C GLN A 489 15.10 13.19 8.53
N PRO A 490 16.16 13.17 7.69
CA PRO A 490 17.13 14.25 7.56
C PRO A 490 16.46 15.58 7.23
N ARG A 491 17.06 16.69 7.69
CA ARG A 491 16.55 18.04 7.42
C ARG A 491 16.98 18.59 6.08
N SER A 492 18.11 18.14 5.59
CA SER A 492 18.71 18.52 4.31
C SER A 492 19.00 17.27 3.48
N SER A 493 19.07 17.44 2.20
CA SER A 493 19.41 16.38 1.25
C SER A 493 20.50 16.85 0.28
N ILE A 494 21.07 15.92 -0.48
CA ILE A 494 22.15 16.16 -1.42
C ILE A 494 21.72 17.19 -2.49
N ASP A 495 20.46 17.20 -2.89
CA ASP A 495 19.92 18.15 -3.87
C ASP A 495 20.09 19.61 -3.46
N THR A 496 20.05 19.93 -2.16
CA THR A 496 20.33 21.28 -1.66
C THR A 496 21.76 21.75 -1.98
N LEU A 497 22.72 20.83 -1.99
CA LEU A 497 24.09 21.13 -2.40
C LEU A 497 24.19 21.24 -3.93
N LEU A 498 23.48 20.40 -4.65
CA LEU A 498 23.47 20.39 -6.12
C LEU A 498 22.74 21.60 -6.71
N LEU A 499 21.78 22.20 -6.00
CA LEU A 499 21.16 23.46 -6.39
C LEU A 499 22.15 24.64 -6.43
N GLN A 500 23.33 24.51 -5.78
CA GLN A 500 24.40 25.50 -5.84
C GLN A 500 25.25 25.36 -7.11
N LEU A 501 25.11 24.25 -7.86
CA LEU A 501 25.74 24.13 -9.16
C LEU A 501 25.13 25.15 -10.11
N SER A 502 25.99 25.82 -10.82
CA SER A 502 25.64 26.94 -11.72
C SER A 502 24.59 26.50 -12.75
N LYS A 503 23.43 27.13 -12.71
CA LYS A 503 22.41 27.05 -13.76
C LYS A 503 22.48 28.31 -14.59
N ASN A 504 23.39 28.33 -15.56
CA ASN A 504 23.43 29.37 -16.53
C ASN A 504 22.57 28.97 -17.74
N PRO A 505 21.42 29.62 -17.99
CA PRO A 505 20.57 29.29 -19.13
C PRO A 505 21.26 29.41 -20.49
N ASP A 506 22.26 30.22 -20.57
CA ASP A 506 23.03 30.45 -21.81
C ASP A 506 23.98 29.29 -22.13
N GLU A 507 24.29 28.43 -21.14
CA GLU A 507 25.10 27.22 -21.33
C GLU A 507 24.26 25.99 -21.75
N GLY A 508 22.94 26.07 -21.60
CA GLY A 508 21.99 25.03 -21.96
C GLY A 508 21.74 23.99 -20.85
N ASP A 509 20.79 23.10 -21.11
CA ASP A 509 20.38 22.06 -20.17
C ASP A 509 21.42 20.93 -20.13
N TYR A 510 21.61 20.33 -18.95
CA TYR A 510 22.60 19.27 -18.71
C TYR A 510 22.05 18.13 -17.87
N ARG A 511 22.81 17.04 -17.78
CA ARG A 511 22.54 15.92 -16.91
C ARG A 511 23.62 15.74 -15.85
N ILE A 512 23.20 15.18 -14.72
CA ILE A 512 24.09 14.70 -13.66
C ILE A 512 24.11 13.17 -13.68
N LEU A 513 25.31 12.61 -13.78
CA LEU A 513 25.59 11.21 -13.61
C LEU A 513 26.01 10.95 -12.16
N TYR A 514 25.25 10.14 -11.45
CA TYR A 514 25.61 9.65 -10.12
C TYR A 514 26.28 8.30 -10.25
N LEU A 515 27.41 8.10 -9.56
CA LEU A 515 28.14 6.86 -9.47
C LEU A 515 28.37 6.52 -7.99
N GLY A 516 28.20 5.25 -7.59
CA GLY A 516 28.47 4.87 -6.21
C GLY A 516 27.70 3.66 -5.72
N HIS A 517 27.51 3.57 -4.41
CA HIS A 517 26.75 2.52 -3.76
C HIS A 517 25.24 2.63 -4.13
N PRO A 518 24.59 1.52 -4.54
CA PRO A 518 23.18 1.56 -5.01
C PRO A 518 22.20 2.22 -4.03
N ASP A 519 22.39 2.00 -2.73
CA ASP A 519 21.50 2.55 -1.70
C ASP A 519 21.59 4.08 -1.56
N LEU A 520 22.66 4.72 -2.04
CA LEU A 520 22.87 6.17 -1.91
C LEU A 520 22.45 6.96 -3.14
N LEU A 521 22.24 6.27 -4.26
CA LEU A 521 21.87 6.90 -5.50
C LEU A 521 20.38 7.30 -5.53
N PRO A 522 20.03 8.38 -6.21
CA PRO A 522 18.66 8.84 -6.28
C PRO A 522 17.78 7.86 -7.07
N ALA A 523 16.56 7.66 -6.59
CA ALA A 523 15.49 6.93 -7.27
C ALA A 523 15.78 5.42 -7.51
N ALA A 524 15.77 4.94 -8.74
CA ALA A 524 15.98 3.55 -9.12
C ALA A 524 17.31 3.39 -9.88
N PRO A 525 18.44 3.20 -9.17
CA PRO A 525 19.75 3.01 -9.78
C PRO A 525 19.84 1.69 -10.55
N ARG A 526 20.76 1.64 -11.52
CA ARG A 526 21.16 0.39 -12.20
C ARG A 526 22.53 -0.02 -11.71
N THR A 527 22.72 -1.31 -11.52
CA THR A 527 24.01 -1.90 -11.10
C THR A 527 24.74 -2.48 -12.30
N LEU A 528 26.06 -2.29 -12.31
CA LEU A 528 26.96 -2.90 -13.28
C LEU A 528 27.65 -4.12 -12.67
N ASP A 529 27.74 -5.20 -13.43
CA ASP A 529 28.49 -6.39 -13.05
C ASP A 529 29.92 -6.31 -13.59
N LEU A 530 30.80 -5.67 -12.84
CA LEU A 530 32.20 -5.48 -13.21
C LEU A 530 33.13 -6.62 -12.74
N GLY A 531 32.55 -7.76 -12.30
CA GLY A 531 33.29 -8.97 -11.96
C GLY A 531 34.04 -8.97 -10.61
N GLY A 532 33.79 -8.01 -9.72
CA GLY A 532 34.36 -7.93 -8.39
C GLY A 532 33.57 -8.63 -7.31
N ALA A 533 34.23 -9.03 -6.20
CA ALA A 533 33.55 -9.58 -5.02
C ALA A 533 32.98 -8.54 -4.05
N GLY A 534 33.24 -7.24 -4.31
CA GLY A 534 32.86 -6.13 -3.46
C GLY A 534 31.47 -5.56 -3.74
N VAL A 535 31.26 -4.32 -3.30
CA VAL A 535 30.06 -3.56 -3.59
C VAL A 535 29.96 -3.30 -5.10
N ARG A 536 28.83 -3.66 -5.71
CA ARG A 536 28.61 -3.36 -7.12
C ARG A 536 28.52 -1.87 -7.37
N LEU A 537 29.19 -1.41 -8.42
CA LEU A 537 29.03 -0.05 -8.89
C LEU A 537 27.64 0.13 -9.46
N ALA A 538 26.93 1.14 -8.96
CA ALA A 538 25.66 1.55 -9.51
C ALA A 538 25.75 2.96 -10.10
N TYR A 539 24.84 3.26 -11.02
CA TYR A 539 24.68 4.60 -11.56
C TYR A 539 23.21 5.02 -11.61
N ALA A 540 23.00 6.31 -11.58
CA ALA A 540 21.72 6.97 -11.85
C ALA A 540 21.97 8.25 -12.67
N VAL A 541 20.97 8.65 -13.46
CA VAL A 541 21.05 9.87 -14.28
C VAL A 541 19.83 10.72 -13.99
N THR A 542 20.05 12.02 -13.76
CA THR A 542 18.98 12.99 -13.56
C THR A 542 19.19 14.20 -14.49
N ASP A 543 18.09 14.80 -14.93
CA ASP A 543 18.12 16.08 -15.62
C ASP A 543 18.31 17.21 -14.60
N ASP A 544 19.22 18.15 -14.80
CA ASP A 544 19.51 19.30 -13.92
C ASP A 544 19.75 18.95 -12.44
N GLY A 545 20.10 17.70 -12.12
CA GLY A 545 20.30 17.24 -10.75
C GLY A 545 19.05 16.99 -9.93
N ILE A 546 17.86 17.13 -10.50
CA ILE A 546 16.59 16.92 -9.82
C ILE A 546 16.01 15.58 -10.23
N ALA A 547 15.88 14.65 -9.27
CA ALA A 547 15.11 13.44 -9.49
C ALA A 547 13.62 13.79 -9.60
N THR A 548 12.94 13.24 -10.59
CA THR A 548 11.51 13.43 -10.83
C THR A 548 10.74 12.14 -10.52
N LEU A 549 9.41 12.19 -10.54
CA LEU A 549 8.59 10.98 -10.37
C LEU A 549 8.95 9.90 -11.40
N PHE A 550 9.36 10.27 -12.59
CA PHE A 550 9.70 9.33 -13.66
C PHE A 550 10.99 8.54 -13.39
N THR A 551 11.87 9.03 -12.53
CA THR A 551 13.11 8.35 -12.13
C THR A 551 12.91 7.29 -11.04
N GLN A 552 11.70 7.14 -10.50
CA GLN A 552 11.35 6.09 -9.52
C GLN A 552 11.50 4.66 -10.05
N TRP A 553 11.52 4.50 -11.37
CA TRP A 553 11.65 3.20 -12.03
C TRP A 553 12.79 3.24 -13.02
N SER A 554 13.56 2.17 -13.11
CA SER A 554 14.62 2.03 -14.12
C SER A 554 13.99 1.97 -15.52
N PRO A 555 14.43 2.81 -16.48
CA PRO A 555 13.96 2.71 -17.85
C PRO A 555 14.49 1.43 -18.53
N LYS A 556 13.85 1.07 -19.67
CA LYS A 556 14.31 -0.05 -20.48
C LYS A 556 15.72 0.22 -21.01
N GLU A 557 16.52 -0.82 -21.16
CA GLU A 557 17.81 -0.75 -21.81
C GLU A 557 17.69 -0.20 -23.24
N THR A 558 18.54 0.76 -23.59
CA THR A 558 18.60 1.42 -24.90
C THR A 558 20.07 1.48 -25.38
N SER A 559 20.29 1.82 -26.64
CA SER A 559 21.67 2.09 -27.12
C SER A 559 22.37 3.16 -26.30
N THR A 560 21.66 4.21 -25.88
CA THR A 560 22.18 5.29 -25.01
C THR A 560 22.63 4.76 -23.64
N VAL A 561 21.82 3.90 -23.03
CA VAL A 561 22.14 3.25 -21.75
C VAL A 561 23.38 2.37 -21.90
N ARG A 562 23.44 1.54 -22.93
CA ARG A 562 24.63 0.69 -23.20
C ARG A 562 25.90 1.52 -23.44
N THR A 563 25.78 2.61 -24.17
CA THR A 563 26.93 3.51 -24.37
C THR A 563 27.42 4.10 -23.05
N LEU A 564 26.52 4.47 -22.14
CA LEU A 564 26.91 4.92 -20.80
C LEU A 564 27.55 3.79 -20.00
N GLU A 565 26.95 2.60 -19.99
CA GLU A 565 27.46 1.44 -19.26
C GLU A 565 28.87 1.07 -19.73
N ASN A 566 29.10 0.99 -21.03
CA ASN A 566 30.44 0.76 -21.60
C ASN A 566 31.43 1.88 -21.20
N ALA A 567 31.01 3.15 -21.21
CA ALA A 567 31.85 4.25 -20.76
C ALA A 567 32.27 4.12 -19.28
N ILE A 568 31.36 3.67 -18.42
CA ILE A 568 31.64 3.41 -17.01
C ILE A 568 32.57 2.18 -16.85
N GLU A 569 32.37 1.13 -17.65
CA GLU A 569 33.26 -0.04 -17.67
C GLU A 569 34.70 0.35 -18.04
N HIS A 570 34.89 1.15 -19.10
CA HIS A 570 36.20 1.69 -19.49
C HIS A 570 36.80 2.63 -18.43
N LEU A 571 35.96 3.39 -17.71
CA LEU A 571 36.41 4.22 -16.58
C LEU A 571 37.06 3.34 -15.49
N VAL A 572 36.36 2.29 -15.08
CA VAL A 572 36.80 1.41 -13.98
C VAL A 572 37.95 0.51 -14.40
N ALA A 573 37.95 0.04 -15.66
CA ALA A 573 39.04 -0.72 -16.21
C ALA A 573 40.35 0.11 -16.39
N GLY A 574 40.21 1.45 -16.42
CA GLY A 574 41.35 2.33 -16.65
C GLY A 574 41.83 2.38 -18.11
N ASP A 575 40.99 1.95 -19.03
CA ASP A 575 41.34 1.83 -20.47
C ASP A 575 41.50 3.20 -21.14
N THR A 576 40.80 4.23 -20.59
CA THR A 576 40.89 5.60 -21.14
C THR A 576 40.97 6.66 -20.04
N PRO A 577 41.84 7.67 -20.21
CA PRO A 577 41.85 8.85 -19.34
C PRO A 577 40.83 9.92 -19.78
N ARG A 578 39.92 9.63 -20.73
CA ARG A 578 39.05 10.64 -21.38
C ARG A 578 37.56 10.18 -21.37
N VAL A 579 37.12 9.62 -20.27
CA VAL A 579 35.72 9.19 -20.14
C VAL A 579 34.73 10.34 -20.27
N GLY A 580 35.16 11.58 -19.94
CA GLY A 580 34.32 12.78 -20.13
C GLY A 580 33.87 12.96 -21.59
N ARG A 581 34.71 12.66 -22.58
CA ARG A 581 34.33 12.70 -24.00
C ARG A 581 33.32 11.61 -24.36
N LEU A 582 33.45 10.43 -23.76
CA LEU A 582 32.53 9.30 -24.02
C LEU A 582 31.12 9.59 -23.55
N VAL A 583 30.96 10.32 -22.45
CA VAL A 583 29.65 10.69 -21.89
C VAL A 583 29.15 12.05 -22.33
N ALA A 584 29.99 12.83 -23.05
CA ALA A 584 29.67 14.18 -23.52
C ALA A 584 28.40 14.24 -24.40
N PRO A 585 28.20 13.35 -25.42
CA PRO A 585 27.01 13.35 -26.26
C PRO A 585 25.73 13.05 -25.49
N LEU A 586 25.84 12.45 -24.30
CA LEU A 586 24.72 12.09 -23.44
C LEU A 586 24.23 13.28 -22.59
N GLY A 587 24.85 14.44 -22.72
CA GLY A 587 24.52 15.64 -21.96
C GLY A 587 25.08 15.68 -20.53
N VAL A 588 26.02 14.79 -20.19
CA VAL A 588 26.56 14.67 -18.84
C VAL A 588 27.58 15.77 -18.57
N ARG A 589 27.19 16.76 -17.75
CA ARG A 589 28.04 17.81 -17.27
C ARG A 589 28.73 17.52 -15.95
N TYR A 590 28.01 16.93 -15.01
CA TYR A 590 28.55 16.61 -13.69
C TYR A 590 28.51 15.11 -13.40
N VAL A 591 29.58 14.62 -12.76
CA VAL A 591 29.66 13.29 -12.18
C VAL A 591 29.69 13.45 -10.65
N VAL A 592 28.72 12.86 -9.95
CA VAL A 592 28.54 12.99 -8.50
C VAL A 592 28.71 11.62 -7.84
N VAL A 593 29.57 11.55 -6.85
CA VAL A 593 29.75 10.36 -6.01
C VAL A 593 29.25 10.68 -4.61
N PRO A 594 28.01 10.27 -4.25
CA PRO A 594 27.48 10.45 -2.91
C PRO A 594 28.11 9.46 -1.94
N ARG A 595 28.50 9.93 -0.76
CA ARG A 595 29.10 9.13 0.34
C ARG A 595 28.18 9.05 1.53
N ILE A 596 27.53 10.16 1.87
CA ILE A 596 26.65 10.30 3.01
C ILE A 596 25.39 11.03 2.56
N ASP A 597 24.22 10.40 2.72
CA ASP A 597 22.91 10.99 2.42
C ASP A 597 22.19 11.49 3.68
N GLY A 598 22.80 11.26 4.86
CA GLY A 598 22.19 11.56 6.14
C GLY A 598 21.03 10.65 6.54
N ALA A 599 20.62 9.71 5.69
CA ALA A 599 19.53 8.76 5.92
C ALA A 599 20.00 7.31 6.00
N ARG A 600 20.55 6.77 4.93
CA ARG A 600 21.03 5.37 4.82
C ARG A 600 22.51 5.26 5.09
N SER A 601 23.24 6.33 4.79
CA SER A 601 24.65 6.48 5.13
C SER A 601 24.83 7.70 6.01
N THR A 602 25.49 7.52 7.15
CA THR A 602 25.75 8.59 8.10
C THR A 602 27.24 8.62 8.44
N ARG A 603 27.69 9.69 9.08
CA ARG A 603 29.10 9.78 9.53
C ARG A 603 29.44 8.70 10.57
N GLN A 604 28.45 8.19 11.32
CA GLN A 604 28.63 7.10 12.29
C GLN A 604 28.58 5.72 11.62
N SER A 605 27.86 5.57 10.50
CA SER A 605 27.71 4.32 9.75
C SER A 605 27.75 4.63 8.25
N PRO A 606 28.96 4.90 7.70
CA PRO A 606 29.13 5.15 6.28
C PRO A 606 28.96 3.85 5.48
N LYS A 607 28.28 3.94 4.33
CA LYS A 607 28.24 2.84 3.37
C LYS A 607 29.58 2.74 2.62
N PRO A 608 30.05 1.54 2.30
CA PRO A 608 31.32 1.36 1.57
C PRO A 608 31.19 1.89 0.13
N GLU A 609 32.25 2.49 -0.36
CA GLU A 609 32.35 2.91 -1.77
C GLU A 609 32.68 1.72 -2.67
N PRO A 610 32.22 1.70 -3.95
CA PRO A 610 32.71 0.75 -4.92
C PRO A 610 34.25 0.87 -5.08
N GLU A 611 34.90 -0.28 -5.08
CA GLU A 611 36.37 -0.36 -5.12
C GLU A 611 36.94 0.29 -6.40
N GLY A 612 37.96 1.09 -6.25
CA GLY A 612 38.68 1.73 -7.36
C GLY A 612 37.97 2.89 -8.05
N LEU A 613 36.68 3.17 -7.75
CA LEU A 613 35.89 4.22 -8.42
C LEU A 613 36.52 5.61 -8.31
N VAL A 614 36.90 6.02 -7.10
CA VAL A 614 37.43 7.38 -6.87
C VAL A 614 38.80 7.55 -7.50
N ASP A 615 39.64 6.55 -7.49
CA ASP A 615 40.97 6.59 -8.11
C ASP A 615 40.83 6.64 -9.64
N ALA A 616 39.89 5.86 -10.22
CA ALA A 616 39.60 5.93 -11.65
C ALA A 616 39.10 7.31 -12.09
N LEU A 617 38.32 7.99 -11.27
CA LEU A 617 37.84 9.36 -11.55
C LEU A 617 38.96 10.41 -11.43
N ARG A 618 39.92 10.22 -10.51
CA ARG A 618 41.01 11.15 -10.28
C ARG A 618 41.98 11.25 -11.46
N VAL A 619 42.17 10.17 -12.22
CA VAL A 619 43.09 10.13 -13.35
C VAL A 619 42.51 10.66 -14.66
N GLN A 620 41.20 11.01 -14.67
CA GLN A 620 40.53 11.49 -15.89
C GLN A 620 40.92 12.91 -16.25
N LEU A 621 41.37 13.13 -17.49
CA LEU A 621 41.79 14.44 -18.00
C LEU A 621 40.63 15.40 -18.29
N ASP A 622 39.47 14.85 -18.64
CA ASP A 622 38.28 15.63 -19.00
C ASP A 622 37.37 15.89 -17.78
N LEU A 623 37.67 15.29 -16.62
CA LEU A 623 36.91 15.47 -15.39
C LEU A 623 37.66 16.36 -14.40
N ARG A 624 37.18 17.56 -14.21
CA ARG A 624 37.75 18.51 -13.25
C ARG A 624 37.02 18.36 -11.90
N ARG A 625 37.75 18.04 -10.84
CA ARG A 625 37.18 18.04 -9.50
C ARG A 625 36.76 19.42 -9.09
N GLN A 626 35.48 19.64 -8.88
CA GLN A 626 34.88 20.91 -8.51
C GLN A 626 34.64 21.04 -7.01
N TYR A 627 34.24 19.92 -6.38
CA TYR A 627 33.92 19.89 -4.95
C TYR A 627 34.30 18.54 -4.34
N GLU A 628 34.87 18.60 -3.14
CA GLU A 628 35.16 17.40 -2.34
C GLU A 628 34.81 17.66 -0.88
N SER A 629 34.01 16.80 -0.31
CA SER A 629 33.70 16.77 1.13
C SER A 629 33.59 15.34 1.63
N ALA A 630 33.41 15.20 2.95
CA ALA A 630 33.09 13.90 3.52
C ALA A 630 31.75 13.33 3.00
N ASP A 631 30.84 14.18 2.56
CA ASP A 631 29.48 13.80 2.21
C ASP A 631 29.33 13.43 0.72
N LEU A 632 30.12 14.07 -0.19
CA LEU A 632 30.05 13.82 -1.62
C LEU A 632 31.28 14.36 -2.38
N LEU A 633 31.52 13.82 -3.58
CA LEU A 633 32.45 14.32 -4.58
C LEU A 633 31.69 14.82 -5.81
N ILE A 634 32.13 15.94 -6.40
CA ILE A 634 31.58 16.44 -7.66
C ILE A 634 32.72 16.70 -8.64
N TYR A 635 32.63 16.10 -9.83
CA TYR A 635 33.48 16.33 -10.97
C TYR A 635 32.69 17.01 -12.07
N GLU A 636 33.27 18.05 -12.70
CA GLU A 636 32.71 18.68 -13.89
C GLU A 636 33.39 18.12 -15.14
N ASN A 637 32.59 17.67 -16.08
CA ASN A 637 33.05 17.26 -17.39
C ASN A 637 33.34 18.45 -18.28
N THR A 638 34.58 18.72 -18.58
CA THR A 638 35.00 19.86 -19.41
C THR A 638 34.72 19.69 -20.91
N ALA A 639 34.37 18.44 -21.30
CA ALA A 639 34.06 18.12 -22.70
C ALA A 639 32.54 17.98 -22.96
N TRP A 640 31.68 18.31 -21.99
CA TRP A 640 30.26 18.08 -22.08
C TRP A 640 29.60 18.84 -23.25
N VAL A 641 28.48 18.30 -23.74
CA VAL A 641 27.60 18.88 -24.74
C VAL A 641 26.22 19.08 -24.14
N PRO A 642 25.53 20.20 -24.35
CA PRO A 642 24.16 20.42 -23.89
C PRO A 642 23.20 19.29 -24.34
N THR A 643 22.17 19.03 -23.57
CA THR A 643 21.18 17.97 -23.91
C THR A 643 20.48 18.23 -25.24
N VAL A 644 20.36 19.48 -25.66
CA VAL A 644 19.96 19.87 -27.01
C VAL A 644 20.98 20.89 -27.54
N ALA A 645 21.71 20.49 -28.55
CA ALA A 645 22.81 21.28 -29.04
C ALA A 645 22.89 21.32 -30.56
N GLN A 646 23.30 22.46 -31.07
CA GLN A 646 23.82 22.62 -32.42
C GLN A 646 25.32 22.25 -32.39
N LEU A 647 25.71 21.25 -33.15
CA LEU A 647 27.10 20.78 -33.18
C LEU A 647 28.00 21.70 -34.00
N SER A 648 29.27 21.79 -33.60
CA SER A 648 30.30 22.36 -34.43
C SER A 648 30.54 21.50 -35.68
N PRO A 649 31.12 21.99 -36.78
CA PRO A 649 31.38 21.19 -37.97
C PRO A 649 32.18 19.91 -37.68
N ALA A 650 33.20 20.01 -36.80
CA ALA A 650 33.99 18.82 -36.38
C ALA A 650 33.15 17.80 -35.59
N ALA A 651 32.35 18.29 -34.65
CA ALA A 651 31.44 17.41 -33.89
C ALA A 651 30.33 16.84 -34.76
N ALA A 652 29.84 17.60 -35.75
CA ALA A 652 28.86 17.12 -36.74
C ALA A 652 29.42 15.96 -37.58
N ALA A 653 30.66 16.06 -38.06
CA ALA A 653 31.34 14.97 -38.74
C ALA A 653 31.50 13.72 -37.86
N ALA A 654 31.95 13.91 -36.63
CA ALA A 654 32.07 12.81 -35.63
C ALA A 654 30.71 12.19 -35.29
N SER A 655 29.61 12.92 -35.40
CA SER A 655 28.25 12.38 -35.06
C SER A 655 27.78 11.29 -36.02
N THR A 656 28.38 11.16 -37.20
CA THR A 656 28.03 10.10 -38.18
C THR A 656 28.70 8.78 -37.89
N THR A 657 29.74 8.78 -37.05
CA THR A 657 30.50 7.61 -36.66
C THR A 657 29.95 7.05 -35.35
N ALA A 658 29.94 5.74 -35.23
CA ALA A 658 29.55 5.02 -34.03
C ALA A 658 30.77 4.25 -33.51
N GLY A 659 31.38 4.70 -32.44
CA GLY A 659 32.50 4.00 -31.83
C GLY A 659 33.09 4.77 -30.66
N MET A 660 33.53 4.07 -29.64
CA MET A 660 34.13 4.64 -28.45
C MET A 660 35.51 5.25 -28.79
N ASP A 661 36.29 4.59 -29.62
CA ASP A 661 37.65 5.02 -30.01
C ASP A 661 37.63 6.36 -30.71
N GLU A 662 36.65 6.57 -31.59
CA GLU A 662 36.51 7.84 -32.28
C GLU A 662 36.03 8.99 -31.38
N LEU A 663 35.10 8.68 -30.41
CA LEU A 663 34.67 9.67 -29.43
C LEU A 663 35.81 10.13 -28.51
N VAL A 664 36.68 9.23 -28.08
CA VAL A 664 37.88 9.58 -27.29
C VAL A 664 38.76 10.57 -28.01
N LEU A 665 38.91 10.44 -29.35
CA LEU A 665 39.71 11.32 -30.19
C LEU A 665 38.98 12.61 -30.60
N SER A 666 37.66 12.62 -30.61
CA SER A 666 36.86 13.75 -31.09
C SER A 666 36.84 14.92 -30.11
N ASP A 667 36.95 16.13 -30.63
CA ASP A 667 36.70 17.34 -29.86
C ASP A 667 35.28 17.83 -30.10
N LEU A 668 34.45 17.67 -29.08
CA LEU A 668 33.02 18.04 -29.10
C LEU A 668 32.79 19.47 -28.56
N ARG A 669 33.84 20.15 -28.13
CA ARG A 669 33.74 21.56 -27.67
C ARG A 669 33.33 22.46 -28.83
N GLY A 670 32.66 23.57 -28.52
CA GLY A 670 32.07 24.46 -29.52
C GLY A 670 30.68 24.08 -29.98
N ALA A 671 30.06 23.03 -29.41
CA ALA A 671 28.65 22.84 -29.52
C ALA A 671 27.90 23.97 -28.78
N THR A 672 26.92 24.57 -29.44
CA THR A 672 26.14 25.67 -28.86
C THR A 672 24.78 25.16 -28.42
N PRO A 673 24.24 25.60 -27.27
CA PRO A 673 22.91 25.18 -26.84
C PRO A 673 21.89 25.69 -27.86
N ALA A 674 21.01 24.79 -28.32
CA ALA A 674 19.78 25.21 -28.99
C ALA A 674 18.87 25.78 -27.91
N LYS A 675 18.63 27.11 -27.95
CA LYS A 675 17.83 27.79 -26.90
C LYS A 675 16.47 27.07 -26.71
N SER A 676 16.34 26.29 -25.68
CA SER A 676 15.14 25.55 -25.36
C SER A 676 15.12 25.26 -23.88
N GLY A 677 13.98 25.33 -23.24
CA GLY A 677 13.78 24.53 -22.04
C GLY A 677 13.37 23.13 -22.47
N PHE A 678 14.30 22.21 -22.73
CA PHE A 678 13.97 20.84 -23.03
C PHE A 678 13.31 20.21 -21.81
N VAL A 679 12.03 19.83 -21.95
CA VAL A 679 11.28 19.15 -20.89
C VAL A 679 11.01 17.71 -21.33
N PRO A 680 11.70 16.72 -20.73
CA PRO A 680 11.41 15.32 -20.98
C PRO A 680 9.92 15.04 -20.77
N GLY A 681 9.33 14.25 -21.63
CA GLY A 681 7.89 13.90 -21.55
C GLY A 681 6.93 14.87 -22.22
N ARG A 682 7.37 15.97 -22.80
CA ARG A 682 6.56 16.81 -23.69
C ARG A 682 6.60 16.29 -25.13
N ALA A 683 5.40 16.12 -25.72
CA ALA A 683 5.28 15.66 -27.11
C ALA A 683 5.80 16.66 -28.13
N THR A 684 5.82 17.94 -27.81
CA THR A 684 6.17 19.04 -28.73
C THR A 684 6.95 20.08 -27.95
N GLN A 685 8.09 20.48 -28.49
CA GLN A 685 8.99 21.45 -27.87
C GLN A 685 9.48 22.44 -28.96
N ARG A 686 9.70 23.68 -28.55
CA ARG A 686 10.21 24.74 -29.43
C ARG A 686 11.69 24.88 -29.21
N LEU A 687 12.44 24.94 -30.28
CA LEU A 687 13.89 25.09 -30.32
C LEU A 687 14.25 26.29 -31.21
N GLU A 688 15.45 26.83 -31.02
CA GLU A 688 16.09 27.72 -31.97
C GLU A 688 17.30 27.01 -32.58
N VAL A 689 17.33 26.88 -33.90
CA VAL A 689 18.31 26.06 -34.61
C VAL A 689 18.93 26.84 -35.74
N GLY A 690 20.15 26.45 -36.16
CA GLY A 690 20.83 26.90 -37.35
C GLY A 690 21.14 25.79 -38.32
N PRO A 691 21.83 26.06 -39.45
CA PRO A 691 22.25 25.02 -40.39
C PRO A 691 23.28 24.06 -39.76
N GLY A 692 23.33 22.84 -40.22
CA GLY A 692 24.24 21.80 -39.71
C GLY A 692 23.52 20.72 -38.90
N VAL A 693 24.18 20.17 -37.88
CA VAL A 693 23.60 19.03 -37.12
C VAL A 693 23.10 19.51 -35.75
N VAL A 694 21.83 19.25 -35.48
CA VAL A 694 21.22 19.41 -34.14
C VAL A 694 21.11 18.06 -33.48
N THR A 695 21.62 17.95 -32.27
CA THR A 695 21.51 16.71 -31.45
C THR A 695 20.59 16.93 -30.27
N VAL A 696 19.91 15.86 -29.93
CA VAL A 696 19.10 15.69 -28.69
C VAL A 696 19.65 14.47 -27.97
N ALA A 697 20.07 14.65 -26.73
CA ALA A 697 20.65 13.56 -25.91
C ALA A 697 19.60 12.58 -25.39
N VAL A 698 18.81 12.00 -26.30
CA VAL A 698 17.82 10.94 -26.05
C VAL A 698 18.06 9.77 -26.99
N PRO A 699 17.63 8.56 -26.65
CA PRO A 699 17.77 7.39 -27.52
C PRO A 699 17.21 7.61 -28.90
N PRO A 700 17.88 7.10 -29.96
CA PRO A 700 17.41 7.20 -31.32
C PRO A 700 16.03 6.57 -31.49
N SER A 701 15.12 7.31 -32.10
CA SER A 701 13.79 6.77 -32.44
C SER A 701 13.28 7.47 -33.71
N PRO A 702 12.78 6.72 -34.71
CA PRO A 702 12.24 7.31 -35.93
C PRO A 702 10.95 8.13 -35.70
N ARG A 703 10.44 8.12 -34.45
CA ARG A 703 9.26 8.90 -34.04
C ARG A 703 9.61 10.34 -33.64
N TRP A 704 10.89 10.66 -33.44
CA TRP A 704 11.34 12.02 -33.26
C TRP A 704 11.44 12.72 -34.60
N THR A 705 10.81 13.86 -34.74
CA THR A 705 10.81 14.68 -35.95
C THR A 705 11.07 16.15 -35.56
N LEU A 706 11.88 16.83 -36.37
CA LEU A 706 12.15 18.22 -36.23
C LEU A 706 11.53 19.01 -37.40
N ALA A 707 10.64 19.93 -37.13
CA ALA A 707 10.04 20.78 -38.14
C ALA A 707 10.70 22.17 -38.08
N VAL A 708 11.31 22.59 -39.19
CA VAL A 708 11.99 23.89 -39.37
C VAL A 708 11.48 24.52 -40.65
N ASP A 709 11.02 25.77 -40.63
CA ASP A 709 10.49 26.53 -41.78
C ASP A 709 9.49 25.71 -42.64
N GLY A 710 8.61 24.98 -41.98
CA GLY A 710 7.60 24.16 -42.66
C GLY A 710 8.11 22.80 -43.20
N ARG A 711 9.41 22.55 -43.18
CA ARG A 711 10.01 21.27 -43.57
C ARG A 711 10.10 20.33 -42.36
N ARG A 712 9.75 19.07 -42.56
CA ARG A 712 9.87 18.02 -41.55
C ARG A 712 11.13 17.21 -41.80
N LEU A 713 12.05 17.25 -40.84
CA LEU A 713 13.28 16.48 -40.82
C LEU A 713 13.11 15.19 -40.02
N THR A 714 13.62 14.10 -40.56
CA THR A 714 13.66 12.79 -39.90
C THR A 714 14.90 12.70 -39.02
N SER A 715 14.74 11.98 -37.90
CA SER A 715 15.85 11.70 -37.00
C SER A 715 16.80 10.63 -37.56
N ARG A 716 18.08 10.75 -37.25
CA ARG A 716 19.08 9.69 -37.40
C ARG A 716 19.81 9.45 -36.08
N PRO A 717 20.46 8.28 -35.92
CA PRO A 717 21.39 8.10 -34.82
C PRO A 717 22.56 9.12 -34.92
N ALA A 718 22.94 9.75 -33.81
CA ALA A 718 24.13 10.52 -33.67
C ALA A 718 25.03 9.89 -32.60
N PHE A 719 26.33 9.78 -32.89
CA PHE A 719 27.32 9.12 -32.03
C PHE A 719 26.91 7.63 -31.65
N GLY A 720 26.06 7.00 -32.48
CA GLY A 720 25.51 5.67 -32.17
C GLY A 720 24.50 5.60 -31.01
N ALA A 721 24.33 6.64 -30.24
CA ALA A 721 23.66 6.63 -28.93
C ALA A 721 22.56 7.70 -28.77
N THR A 722 22.60 8.77 -29.53
CA THR A 722 21.69 9.92 -29.38
C THR A 722 20.92 10.21 -30.67
N THR A 723 19.93 11.10 -30.61
CA THR A 723 19.09 11.48 -31.76
C THR A 723 19.69 12.73 -32.43
N GLY A 724 19.98 12.65 -33.71
CA GLY A 724 20.47 13.76 -34.53
C GLY A 724 19.47 14.15 -35.64
N PHE A 725 19.57 15.41 -36.08
CA PHE A 725 18.80 15.96 -37.21
C PHE A 725 19.75 16.77 -38.08
N ASP A 726 19.77 16.49 -39.39
CA ASP A 726 20.55 17.27 -40.37
C ASP A 726 19.71 18.44 -40.85
N VAL A 727 20.07 19.66 -40.43
CA VAL A 727 19.37 20.88 -40.77
C VAL A 727 20.04 21.46 -42.03
N PRO A 728 19.29 21.69 -43.11
CA PRO A 728 19.86 22.20 -44.39
C PRO A 728 20.49 23.57 -44.24
N ASP A 729 21.48 23.84 -45.06
CA ASP A 729 22.20 25.16 -45.10
C ASP A 729 21.29 26.32 -45.49
N SER A 730 20.10 26.02 -46.06
CA SER A 730 19.11 27.06 -46.41
C SER A 730 18.40 27.66 -45.19
N VAL A 731 18.55 27.04 -43.99
CA VAL A 731 17.97 27.54 -42.74
C VAL A 731 18.83 28.66 -42.15
N THR A 732 18.21 29.77 -41.79
CA THR A 732 18.94 30.87 -41.16
C THR A 732 19.28 30.56 -39.68
N PRO A 733 20.45 30.96 -39.18
CA PRO A 733 20.76 30.81 -37.75
C PRO A 733 19.70 31.47 -36.86
N GLY A 734 19.22 30.75 -35.82
CA GLY A 734 18.18 31.24 -34.94
C GLY A 734 16.76 30.99 -35.43
N SER A 735 16.58 30.21 -36.51
CA SER A 735 15.23 29.78 -36.98
C SER A 735 14.47 29.00 -35.93
N ARG A 736 13.16 29.24 -35.84
CA ARG A 736 12.29 28.54 -34.93
C ARG A 736 12.01 27.12 -35.44
N ALA A 737 12.38 26.16 -34.63
CA ALA A 737 12.10 24.75 -34.89
C ALA A 737 11.12 24.14 -33.86
N THR A 738 10.44 23.13 -34.30
CA THR A 738 9.52 22.37 -33.43
C THR A 738 9.95 20.89 -33.40
N LEU A 739 10.51 20.45 -32.28
CA LEU A 739 10.79 19.05 -32.00
C LEU A 739 9.50 18.37 -31.55
N ARG A 740 9.16 17.25 -32.20
CA ARG A 740 7.95 16.50 -31.91
C ARG A 740 8.22 15.00 -31.82
N TYR A 741 7.60 14.35 -30.84
CA TYR A 741 7.50 12.90 -30.76
C TYR A 741 6.13 12.43 -31.27
N ASP A 742 6.12 11.59 -32.30
CA ASP A 742 4.90 11.06 -32.91
C ASP A 742 4.36 9.87 -32.09
N ARG A 743 3.18 10.07 -31.52
CA ARG A 743 2.53 9.09 -30.63
C ARG A 743 2.15 7.83 -31.39
N PRO A 744 2.47 6.63 -30.87
CA PRO A 744 1.90 5.39 -31.42
C PRO A 744 0.39 5.36 -31.22
N PHE A 745 -0.39 5.05 -32.27
CA PHE A 745 -1.85 4.90 -32.16
C PHE A 745 -2.22 3.82 -31.11
N LEU A 746 -1.52 2.69 -31.12
CA LEU A 746 -1.72 1.60 -30.18
C LEU A 746 -1.54 2.02 -28.71
N GLN A 747 -0.65 2.97 -28.43
CA GLN A 747 -0.46 3.46 -27.06
C GLN A 747 -1.72 4.14 -26.52
N VAL A 748 -2.39 4.93 -27.36
CA VAL A 748 -3.64 5.60 -26.94
C VAL A 748 -4.73 4.55 -26.70
N ALA A 749 -4.84 3.54 -27.57
CA ALA A 749 -5.80 2.45 -27.41
C ALA A 749 -5.54 1.66 -26.11
N PHE A 750 -4.29 1.35 -25.80
CA PHE A 750 -3.91 0.65 -24.56
C PHE A 750 -4.21 1.47 -23.32
N VAL A 751 -3.92 2.77 -23.31
CA VAL A 751 -4.23 3.66 -22.17
C VAL A 751 -5.73 3.75 -21.93
N VAL A 752 -6.54 3.87 -22.98
CA VAL A 752 -8.01 3.87 -22.87
C VAL A 752 -8.52 2.51 -22.37
N GLY A 753 -7.98 1.41 -22.91
CA GLY A 753 -8.31 0.05 -22.47
C GLY A 753 -7.96 -0.19 -21.01
N GLN A 754 -6.78 0.25 -20.57
CA GLN A 754 -6.37 0.16 -19.17
C GLN A 754 -7.29 0.96 -18.25
N PHE A 755 -7.63 2.20 -18.62
CA PHE A 755 -8.57 3.01 -17.85
C PHE A 755 -9.93 2.33 -17.71
N ALA A 756 -10.46 1.77 -18.83
CA ALA A 756 -11.69 0.99 -18.81
C ALA A 756 -11.60 -0.26 -17.90
N LEU A 757 -10.45 -0.96 -17.91
CA LEU A 757 -10.22 -2.11 -17.05
C LEU A 757 -10.20 -1.73 -15.56
N TRP A 758 -9.55 -0.62 -15.19
CA TRP A 758 -9.57 -0.12 -13.82
C TRP A 758 -10.99 0.26 -13.38
N CYS A 759 -11.73 0.99 -14.23
CA CYS A 759 -13.13 1.36 -13.96
C CYS A 759 -14.02 0.11 -13.82
N PHE A 760 -13.86 -0.89 -14.71
CA PHE A 760 -14.58 -2.15 -14.64
C PHE A 760 -14.25 -2.93 -13.36
N ALA A 761 -12.97 -3.05 -13.00
CA ALA A 761 -12.53 -3.74 -11.79
C ALA A 761 -13.11 -3.07 -10.55
N LEU A 762 -13.07 -1.74 -10.46
CA LEU A 762 -13.67 -0.97 -9.37
C LEU A 762 -15.20 -1.14 -9.33
N PHE A 763 -15.88 -1.09 -10.48
CA PHE A 763 -17.32 -1.28 -10.56
C PHE A 763 -17.76 -2.68 -10.09
N VAL A 764 -17.10 -3.74 -10.56
CA VAL A 764 -17.40 -5.11 -10.16
C VAL A 764 -17.06 -5.34 -8.68
N ALA A 765 -15.91 -4.82 -8.21
CA ALA A 765 -15.48 -4.96 -6.82
C ALA A 765 -16.43 -4.29 -5.81
N PHE A 766 -17.00 -3.10 -6.14
CA PHE A 766 -17.72 -2.27 -5.18
C PHE A 766 -19.17 -1.92 -5.59
N GLY A 767 -19.58 -2.06 -6.84
CA GLY A 767 -20.84 -1.55 -7.40
C GLY A 767 -22.14 -2.10 -6.76
N ARG A 768 -22.16 -3.33 -6.26
CA ARG A 768 -23.35 -3.88 -5.58
C ARG A 768 -23.61 -3.33 -4.17
N ARG A 769 -22.61 -2.76 -3.49
CA ARG A 769 -22.83 -2.11 -2.18
C ARG A 769 -23.67 -0.83 -2.31
N LEU A 770 -23.56 -0.12 -3.40
CA LEU A 770 -24.37 1.08 -3.71
C LEU A 770 -25.83 0.73 -3.95
N ARG A 771 -26.14 -0.39 -4.62
CA ARG A 771 -27.52 -0.85 -4.86
C ARG A 771 -28.20 -1.37 -3.57
N ARG A 772 -27.49 -2.08 -2.69
CA ARG A 772 -28.03 -2.56 -1.41
C ARG A 772 -28.35 -1.42 -0.43
N ARG A 773 -27.57 -0.35 -0.40
CA ARG A 773 -27.89 0.83 0.44
C ARG A 773 -29.15 1.56 -0.06
N ARG A 774 -29.40 1.62 -1.36
CA ARG A 774 -30.64 2.19 -1.90
C ARG A 774 -31.87 1.30 -1.65
N SER A 775 -31.73 -0.03 -1.67
CA SER A 775 -32.87 -0.92 -1.40
C SER A 775 -33.22 -1.04 0.08
N ILE A 776 -32.28 -0.78 1.00
CA ILE A 776 -32.58 -0.75 2.45
C ILE A 776 -33.30 0.56 2.82
N ALA A 777 -33.01 1.67 2.18
CA ALA A 777 -33.73 2.93 2.39
C ALA A 777 -35.17 2.91 1.88
N VAL A 778 -35.51 2.00 0.95
CA VAL A 778 -36.89 1.84 0.42
C VAL A 778 -37.67 0.75 1.16
N ARG A 779 -36.99 -0.15 1.94
CA ARG A 779 -37.66 -1.26 2.65
C ARG A 779 -37.90 -1.05 4.15
N THR A 780 -37.61 0.10 4.71
CA THR A 780 -37.97 0.44 6.10
C THR A 780 -39.41 0.86 6.30
N SER A 781 -40.26 0.75 5.26
CA SER A 781 -41.71 1.02 5.35
C SER A 781 -42.62 -0.18 5.05
N GLY A 782 -42.17 -1.40 5.19
CA GLY A 782 -43.08 -2.56 5.03
C GLY A 782 -42.34 -3.89 5.00
N ASP A 783 -42.50 -4.66 6.02
CA ASP A 783 -42.51 -6.12 6.16
C ASP A 783 -41.50 -6.68 7.19
N GLN A 784 -41.99 -6.74 8.44
CA GLN A 784 -41.41 -7.64 9.46
C GLN A 784 -42.04 -9.05 9.32
N ARG A 785 -41.48 -9.92 8.52
CA ARG A 785 -41.77 -11.35 8.57
C ARG A 785 -41.01 -12.01 9.72
N SER A 786 -41.75 -12.46 10.71
CA SER A 786 -41.29 -13.28 11.84
C SER A 786 -40.82 -14.66 11.36
N VAL A 787 -39.59 -15.04 11.70
CA VAL A 787 -39.12 -16.44 11.65
C VAL A 787 -39.67 -17.17 12.89
N SER A 788 -40.55 -18.12 12.67
CA SER A 788 -41.03 -19.05 13.72
C SER A 788 -40.01 -20.16 13.89
N PHE A 789 -39.50 -20.31 15.13
CA PHE A 789 -38.84 -21.52 15.58
C PHE A 789 -39.89 -22.59 15.88
N GLU A 790 -39.90 -23.67 15.16
CA GLU A 790 -40.60 -24.90 15.48
C GLU A 790 -39.78 -25.65 16.56
N ALA A 791 -40.40 -25.81 17.75
CA ALA A 791 -39.88 -26.69 18.77
C ALA A 791 -40.35 -28.14 18.46
N GLN A 792 -39.42 -29.05 18.20
CA GLN A 792 -39.68 -30.48 18.14
C GLN A 792 -39.98 -31.01 19.54
N PRO A 793 -40.97 -31.95 19.70
CA PRO A 793 -41.22 -32.58 20.97
C PRO A 793 -40.16 -33.66 21.26
N VAL A 794 -39.63 -33.61 22.48
CA VAL A 794 -38.78 -34.69 23.02
C VAL A 794 -39.65 -35.92 23.25
N GLY A 795 -39.40 -37.00 22.53
CA GLY A 795 -39.98 -38.32 22.77
C GLY A 795 -39.31 -39.00 23.95
N GLU A 796 -40.11 -39.44 24.90
CA GLU A 796 -39.75 -40.43 25.92
C GLU A 796 -39.28 -41.72 25.25
N GLN A 797 -38.11 -42.21 25.63
CA GLN A 797 -37.77 -43.62 25.56
C GLN A 797 -37.03 -44.06 26.83
N ARG A 798 -37.52 -45.16 27.33
CA ARG A 798 -37.17 -45.99 28.52
C ARG A 798 -35.68 -46.17 28.73
#